data_322331f0bf1a76ec38472448ec3d0796
#
_entry.id   322331f0bf1a76ec38472448ec3d0796
#
_cell.length_a   1.000
_cell.length_b   1.000
_cell.length_c   1.000
_cell.angle_alpha   90.00
_cell.angle_beta   90.00
_cell.angle_gamma   90.00
#
_symmetry.space_group_name_H-M   'P 1'
#
loop_
_entity.id
_entity.type
_entity.pdbx_description
1 polymer ?
#
loop_
_entity_poly.entity_id
_entity_poly.type
_entity_poly.pdbx_seq_one_letter_code
_entity_poly.pdbx_strand_id
1 'polypeptide(L)'
;MEFPGMAEASTLYRFSAGDETVVGFGQRVVFRYANGDIAMRNLAICALCDGGTTGIEVARVFGLSREQVSRVHARAEREGSAGLVLPRGRPPKLSGRQVATARRWAGEGRTQREIAKRLGVAQSVVSEVLAKTGPVLVQEQFVAGTDVADKDAGNKDRDDDGPSNDDSPSNESVESAGAAASASAADQPVPALARVATGVHPSRYAGASLLYPYLEMAGAADVLSTLSGGPARLYDDLSVLSCAVMAFALGTGTVEGAKHLRRADAGALVGVSAVPELRTFRERLSALADGSDPLALQRCFAARTLAADPPTSPVYYVDDHFVAYTGARPVAKGWNTKRRHAEAGRDDTFVCDERGRPVVFASGEPSGLASTMGAVLGQLREVVGPDQRLLLGFDRGGAYPKAFRACREAGMDWVTYRRGKLAPVKAPVKRSWVKRGDQRVVVKVADEVVELDGYGRARQLTLYERGTAVLQVLTSDMTATGAALCSWLRGRWSIENLFKYAAAHNGIDSISSYLMETGPDERVVANPARRAQRERLAAAEAALASAERALAQALCDPTRSVEEVNAATAGLHRGVERARAVLAKELDALKGVPAKVPATRLDPGAMRAKMRIERRGLQMVCRLLAFNAEAWLAEHFNAYLGDPDENRAIIRHLLHLGGCFSYERNEITVTLDRPDSPRVARSLELLAEELNASPPRIPGDRRPLRYRLAPAAD
;
A
#
# COMPACT_ATOMS: atom_id res chain seq x y z
N MET A 1 32.12 22.81 -33.74
CA MET A 1 31.09 22.97 -34.81
C MET A 1 29.75 23.07 -34.04
N GLU A 2 29.25 24.29 -33.84
CA GLU A 2 27.94 24.51 -33.25
C GLU A 2 26.89 24.25 -34.34
N PHE A 3 26.00 23.33 -34.09
CA PHE A 3 24.85 23.13 -34.98
C PHE A 3 23.85 24.27 -34.72
N PRO A 4 23.45 25.04 -35.74
CA PRO A 4 22.45 26.08 -35.57
C PRO A 4 21.11 25.44 -35.13
N GLY A 5 20.63 25.80 -33.95
CA GLY A 5 19.37 25.33 -33.39
C GLY A 5 19.46 24.43 -32.17
N MET A 6 20.63 24.16 -31.59
CA MET A 6 20.74 23.52 -30.30
C MET A 6 20.30 24.48 -29.18
N ALA A 7 19.24 24.11 -28.46
CA ALA A 7 18.82 24.85 -27.27
C ALA A 7 19.91 24.79 -26.21
N GLU A 8 20.14 25.91 -25.51
CA GLU A 8 21.02 25.92 -24.33
C GLU A 8 20.59 24.86 -23.30
N ALA A 9 21.53 24.30 -22.56
CA ALA A 9 21.34 23.17 -21.64
C ALA A 9 20.24 23.38 -20.58
N SER A 10 19.78 24.61 -20.37
CA SER A 10 18.75 25.01 -19.40
C SER A 10 17.45 25.53 -20.02
N THR A 11 17.29 25.47 -21.34
CA THR A 11 16.14 26.09 -22.02
C THR A 11 15.01 25.09 -22.23
N LEU A 12 13.82 25.45 -21.72
CA LEU A 12 12.58 24.74 -21.99
C LEU A 12 12.08 25.05 -23.38
N TYR A 13 11.75 24.03 -24.18
CA TYR A 13 11.20 24.18 -25.53
C TYR A 13 10.03 23.25 -25.82
N ARG A 14 9.23 23.60 -26.82
CA ARG A 14 8.13 22.79 -27.36
C ARG A 14 8.08 22.92 -28.87
N PHE A 15 7.95 21.81 -29.57
CA PHE A 15 7.72 21.78 -31.01
C PHE A 15 6.80 20.64 -31.42
N SER A 16 6.23 20.71 -32.62
CA SER A 16 5.43 19.63 -33.20
C SER A 16 6.30 18.80 -34.14
N ALA A 17 6.28 17.49 -33.93
CA ALA A 17 6.96 16.51 -34.77
C ALA A 17 5.89 15.56 -35.34
N GLY A 18 5.44 15.84 -36.60
CA GLY A 18 4.31 15.11 -37.18
C GLY A 18 3.03 15.29 -36.38
N ASP A 19 2.40 14.18 -35.98
CA ASP A 19 1.16 14.16 -35.16
C ASP A 19 1.39 14.31 -33.66
N GLU A 20 2.63 14.48 -33.22
CA GLU A 20 2.98 14.59 -31.81
C GLU A 20 3.54 15.97 -31.45
N THR A 21 3.28 16.39 -30.23
CA THR A 21 3.96 17.53 -29.58
C THR A 21 5.07 17.00 -28.69
N VAL A 22 6.28 17.51 -28.83
CA VAL A 22 7.46 17.20 -28.05
C VAL A 22 7.79 18.37 -27.13
N VAL A 23 7.99 18.12 -25.86
CA VAL A 23 8.46 19.10 -24.87
C VAL A 23 9.79 18.62 -24.31
N GLY A 24 10.80 19.50 -24.32
CA GLY A 24 12.13 19.14 -23.84
C GLY A 24 12.78 20.24 -23.01
N PHE A 25 13.80 19.85 -22.28
CA PHE A 25 14.64 20.73 -21.47
C PHE A 25 16.11 20.50 -21.86
N GLY A 26 16.74 21.47 -22.51
CA GLY A 26 18.05 21.28 -23.09
C GLY A 26 18.04 20.16 -24.14
N GLN A 27 18.87 19.15 -24.00
CA GLN A 27 18.93 18.00 -24.91
C GLN A 27 17.96 16.87 -24.52
N ARG A 28 17.14 17.02 -23.47
CA ARG A 28 16.32 15.97 -22.91
C ARG A 28 14.86 16.16 -23.27
N VAL A 29 14.26 15.17 -23.91
CA VAL A 29 12.81 15.11 -24.11
C VAL A 29 12.15 14.73 -22.78
N VAL A 30 11.21 15.56 -22.32
CA VAL A 30 10.53 15.37 -21.04
C VAL A 30 9.12 14.83 -21.24
N PHE A 31 8.43 15.29 -22.31
CA PHE A 31 7.09 14.84 -22.66
C PHE A 31 6.93 14.66 -24.16
N ARG A 32 6.13 13.63 -24.52
CA ARG A 32 5.57 13.46 -25.87
C ARG A 32 4.10 13.18 -25.75
N TYR A 33 3.27 13.81 -26.58
CA TYR A 33 1.84 13.56 -26.60
C TYR A 33 1.25 13.94 -27.96
N ALA A 34 0.12 13.31 -28.31
CA ALA A 34 -0.56 13.56 -29.58
C ALA A 34 -1.05 15.01 -29.69
N ASN A 35 -0.94 15.61 -30.86
CA ASN A 35 -1.41 16.96 -31.12
C ASN A 35 -2.91 17.05 -30.78
N GLY A 36 -3.27 18.02 -29.94
CA GLY A 36 -4.66 18.19 -29.46
C GLY A 36 -5.03 17.42 -28.19
N ASP A 37 -4.16 16.58 -27.63
CA ASP A 37 -4.37 15.95 -26.31
C ASP A 37 -4.22 16.99 -25.20
N ILE A 38 -5.38 17.54 -24.78
CA ILE A 38 -5.45 18.57 -23.74
C ILE A 38 -5.06 18.01 -22.38
N ALA A 39 -5.38 16.73 -22.10
CA ALA A 39 -5.06 16.10 -20.83
C ALA A 39 -3.55 15.99 -20.64
N MET A 40 -2.85 15.43 -21.63
CA MET A 40 -1.40 15.28 -21.59
C MET A 40 -0.67 16.62 -21.66
N ARG A 41 -1.18 17.60 -22.40
CA ARG A 41 -0.67 18.97 -22.37
C ARG A 41 -0.75 19.57 -20.96
N ASN A 42 -1.90 19.45 -20.32
CA ASN A 42 -2.11 20.00 -18.97
C ASN A 42 -1.28 19.25 -17.92
N LEU A 43 -1.09 17.94 -18.07
CA LEU A 43 -0.19 17.15 -17.25
C LEU A 43 1.27 17.63 -17.39
N ALA A 44 1.72 17.88 -18.61
CA ALA A 44 3.06 18.40 -18.87
C ALA A 44 3.26 19.79 -18.21
N ILE A 45 2.24 20.66 -18.27
CA ILE A 45 2.25 21.98 -17.60
C ILE A 45 2.41 21.81 -16.08
N CYS A 46 1.61 20.96 -15.46
CA CYS A 46 1.66 20.72 -14.02
C CYS A 46 3.03 20.15 -13.60
N ALA A 47 3.49 19.09 -14.26
CA ALA A 47 4.75 18.47 -13.94
C ALA A 47 5.99 19.39 -14.12
N LEU A 48 5.95 20.32 -15.06
CA LEU A 48 7.01 21.33 -15.24
C LEU A 48 6.97 22.37 -14.10
N CYS A 49 5.76 22.77 -13.65
CA CYS A 49 5.62 23.67 -12.50
C CYS A 49 6.08 22.99 -11.22
N ASP A 50 5.67 21.74 -10.98
CA ASP A 50 6.08 20.93 -9.82
C ASP A 50 7.60 20.66 -9.82
N GLY A 51 8.20 20.53 -11.01
CA GLY A 51 9.64 20.41 -11.22
C GLY A 51 10.44 21.70 -11.04
N GLY A 52 9.79 22.81 -10.64
CA GLY A 52 10.43 24.08 -10.31
C GLY A 52 10.59 25.05 -11.51
N THR A 53 10.02 24.74 -12.69
CA THR A 53 10.02 25.68 -13.81
C THR A 53 9.02 26.81 -13.54
N THR A 54 9.43 28.05 -13.77
CA THR A 54 8.57 29.20 -13.49
C THR A 54 7.31 29.22 -14.34
N GLY A 55 6.17 29.57 -13.75
CA GLY A 55 4.90 29.65 -14.49
C GLY A 55 4.93 30.62 -15.68
N ILE A 56 5.86 31.61 -15.69
CA ILE A 56 6.06 32.53 -16.82
C ILE A 56 6.74 31.78 -17.98
N GLU A 57 7.71 30.95 -17.69
CA GLU A 57 8.48 30.19 -18.68
C GLU A 57 7.61 29.09 -19.31
N VAL A 58 6.84 28.37 -18.49
CA VAL A 58 5.85 27.40 -18.95
C VAL A 58 4.80 28.09 -19.83
N ALA A 59 4.27 29.24 -19.41
CA ALA A 59 3.28 29.99 -20.17
C ALA A 59 3.80 30.39 -21.56
N ARG A 60 5.04 30.90 -21.63
CA ARG A 60 5.71 31.27 -22.89
C ARG A 60 5.83 30.09 -23.84
N VAL A 61 6.29 28.94 -23.36
CA VAL A 61 6.54 27.75 -24.19
C VAL A 61 5.24 27.08 -24.65
N PHE A 62 4.21 27.08 -23.83
CA PHE A 62 2.92 26.51 -24.20
C PHE A 62 1.98 27.48 -24.94
N GLY A 63 2.36 28.75 -25.08
CA GLY A 63 1.53 29.77 -25.72
C GLY A 63 0.27 30.10 -24.90
N LEU A 64 0.38 30.11 -23.58
CA LEU A 64 -0.71 30.38 -22.63
C LEU A 64 -0.41 31.66 -21.82
N SER A 65 -1.43 32.22 -21.15
CA SER A 65 -1.17 33.24 -20.13
C SER A 65 -0.72 32.63 -18.83
N ARG A 66 0.03 33.38 -17.99
CA ARG A 66 0.44 32.95 -16.65
C ARG A 66 -0.76 32.52 -15.79
N GLU A 67 -1.89 33.25 -15.91
CA GLU A 67 -3.10 32.92 -15.18
C GLU A 67 -3.75 31.61 -15.69
N GLN A 68 -3.61 31.28 -16.97
CA GLN A 68 -4.08 30.01 -17.50
C GLN A 68 -3.25 28.85 -16.97
N VAL A 69 -1.93 29.00 -16.92
CA VAL A 69 -1.03 28.01 -16.31
C VAL A 69 -1.36 27.81 -14.84
N SER A 70 -1.48 28.89 -14.05
CA SER A 70 -1.83 28.85 -12.64
C SER A 70 -3.20 28.19 -12.41
N ARG A 71 -4.21 28.48 -13.26
CA ARG A 71 -5.53 27.84 -13.16
C ARG A 71 -5.51 26.34 -13.49
N VAL A 72 -4.70 25.92 -14.46
CA VAL A 72 -4.52 24.50 -14.78
C VAL A 72 -3.87 23.78 -13.60
N HIS A 73 -2.79 24.32 -13.06
CA HIS A 73 -2.06 23.77 -11.92
C HIS A 73 -2.94 23.68 -10.66
N ALA A 74 -3.52 24.79 -10.22
CA ALA A 74 -4.40 24.83 -9.05
C ALA A 74 -5.64 23.93 -9.17
N ARG A 75 -6.13 23.66 -10.39
CA ARG A 75 -7.22 22.72 -10.60
C ARG A 75 -6.74 21.27 -10.50
N ALA A 76 -5.57 20.96 -11.05
CA ALA A 76 -4.98 19.65 -10.94
C ALA A 76 -4.64 19.30 -9.48
N GLU A 77 -4.17 20.27 -8.68
CA GLU A 77 -3.96 20.10 -7.24
C GLU A 77 -5.25 19.76 -6.48
N ARG A 78 -6.37 20.44 -6.79
CA ARG A 78 -7.64 20.22 -6.10
C ARG A 78 -8.38 18.96 -6.53
N GLU A 79 -8.30 18.60 -7.79
CA GLU A 79 -9.18 17.60 -8.43
C GLU A 79 -8.38 16.38 -8.93
N GLY A 80 -7.06 16.39 -8.74
CA GLY A 80 -6.17 15.35 -9.23
C GLY A 80 -6.19 15.21 -10.75
N SER A 81 -6.11 13.99 -11.27
CA SER A 81 -6.15 13.70 -12.70
C SER A 81 -7.46 14.13 -13.39
N ALA A 82 -8.56 14.19 -12.66
CA ALA A 82 -9.84 14.68 -13.17
C ALA A 82 -9.80 16.19 -13.50
N GLY A 83 -8.95 16.97 -12.82
CA GLY A 83 -8.74 18.38 -13.06
C GLY A 83 -7.94 18.70 -14.34
N LEU A 84 -7.31 17.71 -14.95
CA LEU A 84 -6.51 17.91 -16.18
C LEU A 84 -7.39 18.13 -17.44
N VAL A 85 -8.63 17.66 -17.42
CA VAL A 85 -9.56 17.78 -18.54
C VAL A 85 -10.82 18.53 -18.09
N LEU A 86 -11.15 19.61 -18.79
CA LEU A 86 -12.45 20.24 -18.60
C LEU A 86 -13.53 19.43 -19.34
N PRO A 87 -14.62 19.05 -18.71
CA PRO A 87 -15.77 18.50 -19.42
C PRO A 87 -16.21 19.49 -20.51
N ARG A 88 -16.36 19.01 -21.75
CA ARG A 88 -16.85 19.84 -22.86
C ARG A 88 -18.31 20.22 -22.55
N GLY A 89 -18.58 21.49 -22.31
CA GLY A 89 -19.91 22.00 -22.09
C GLY A 89 -19.96 23.24 -21.15
N ARG A 90 -21.15 23.85 -21.09
CA ARG A 90 -21.39 24.95 -20.13
C ARG A 90 -21.30 24.39 -18.71
N PRO A 91 -20.66 25.07 -17.74
CA PRO A 91 -20.60 24.62 -16.36
C PRO A 91 -22.02 24.28 -15.84
N PRO A 92 -22.17 23.16 -15.09
CA PRO A 92 -23.46 22.83 -14.54
C PRO A 92 -23.97 23.97 -13.64
N LYS A 93 -25.24 24.34 -13.78
CA LYS A 93 -25.85 25.45 -13.02
C LYS A 93 -26.01 25.13 -11.54
N LEU A 94 -25.87 23.87 -11.16
CA LEU A 94 -25.93 23.41 -9.76
C LEU A 94 -24.61 22.66 -9.44
N SER A 95 -24.05 22.95 -8.28
CA SER A 95 -22.92 22.19 -7.72
C SER A 95 -23.37 20.78 -7.29
N GLY A 96 -22.43 19.83 -7.14
CA GLY A 96 -22.73 18.47 -6.69
C GLY A 96 -23.51 18.43 -5.37
N ARG A 97 -23.19 19.32 -4.40
CA ARG A 97 -23.96 19.48 -3.14
C ARG A 97 -25.38 19.94 -3.38
N GLN A 98 -25.60 20.89 -4.27
CA GLN A 98 -26.92 21.38 -4.63
C GLN A 98 -27.76 20.34 -5.36
N VAL A 99 -27.13 19.50 -6.21
CA VAL A 99 -27.77 18.34 -6.86
C VAL A 99 -28.21 17.30 -5.85
N ALA A 100 -27.35 16.97 -4.87
CA ALA A 100 -27.69 16.05 -3.79
C ALA A 100 -28.84 16.61 -2.91
N THR A 101 -28.82 17.90 -2.62
CA THR A 101 -29.89 18.59 -1.87
C THR A 101 -31.21 18.60 -2.65
N ALA A 102 -31.18 18.87 -3.96
CA ALA A 102 -32.35 18.82 -4.82
C ALA A 102 -33.00 17.43 -4.84
N ARG A 103 -32.21 16.38 -4.94
CA ARG A 103 -32.68 14.98 -4.91
C ARG A 103 -33.27 14.59 -3.55
N ARG A 104 -32.63 15.00 -2.46
CA ARG A 104 -33.15 14.77 -1.11
C ARG A 104 -34.49 15.43 -0.93
N TRP A 105 -34.66 16.70 -1.31
CA TRP A 105 -35.92 17.43 -1.20
C TRP A 105 -36.99 16.85 -2.11
N ALA A 106 -36.65 16.32 -3.28
CA ALA A 106 -37.59 15.59 -4.13
C ALA A 106 -38.06 14.27 -3.47
N GLY A 107 -37.16 13.55 -2.80
CA GLY A 107 -37.50 12.37 -2.01
C GLY A 107 -38.32 12.65 -0.75
N GLU A 108 -38.27 13.90 -0.22
CA GLU A 108 -39.12 14.43 0.86
C GLU A 108 -40.50 14.87 0.37
N GLY A 109 -40.83 14.71 -0.94
CA GLY A 109 -42.11 15.04 -1.54
C GLY A 109 -42.25 16.50 -1.95
N ARG A 110 -41.17 17.31 -1.97
CA ARG A 110 -41.24 18.72 -2.41
C ARG A 110 -41.34 18.81 -3.92
N THR A 111 -42.11 19.80 -4.38
CA THR A 111 -42.28 20.05 -5.81
C THR A 111 -41.00 20.59 -6.46
N GLN A 112 -40.78 20.30 -7.74
CA GLN A 112 -39.67 20.86 -8.50
C GLN A 112 -39.60 22.38 -8.51
N ARG A 113 -40.78 23.05 -8.42
CA ARG A 113 -40.87 24.52 -8.32
C ARG A 113 -40.34 25.06 -6.99
N GLU A 114 -40.66 24.41 -5.88
CA GLU A 114 -40.16 24.79 -4.55
C GLU A 114 -38.64 24.55 -4.45
N ILE A 115 -38.15 23.43 -4.99
CA ILE A 115 -36.71 23.10 -5.04
C ILE A 115 -35.97 24.16 -5.87
N ALA A 116 -36.51 24.52 -7.05
CA ALA A 116 -35.93 25.52 -7.93
C ALA A 116 -35.87 26.92 -7.27
N LYS A 117 -36.96 27.34 -6.60
CA LYS A 117 -37.00 28.59 -5.85
C LYS A 117 -35.98 28.67 -4.74
N ARG A 118 -35.77 27.56 -3.99
CA ARG A 118 -34.80 27.49 -2.90
C ARG A 118 -33.34 27.46 -3.38
N LEU A 119 -33.07 26.87 -4.54
CA LEU A 119 -31.72 26.79 -5.12
C LEU A 119 -31.39 27.99 -6.03
N GLY A 120 -32.32 28.91 -6.24
CA GLY A 120 -32.12 30.09 -7.09
C GLY A 120 -31.92 29.76 -8.57
N VAL A 121 -32.55 28.70 -9.08
CA VAL A 121 -32.40 28.24 -10.47
C VAL A 121 -33.77 28.07 -11.15
N ALA A 122 -33.80 27.98 -12.47
CA ALA A 122 -35.03 27.69 -13.21
C ALA A 122 -35.53 26.26 -12.94
N GLN A 123 -36.84 26.04 -12.92
CA GLN A 123 -37.43 24.71 -12.72
C GLN A 123 -36.91 23.67 -13.73
N SER A 124 -36.65 24.07 -14.98
CA SER A 124 -36.08 23.20 -16.02
C SER A 124 -34.72 22.59 -15.62
N VAL A 125 -33.89 23.33 -14.85
CA VAL A 125 -32.59 22.82 -14.35
C VAL A 125 -32.80 21.72 -13.31
N VAL A 126 -33.78 21.90 -12.41
CA VAL A 126 -34.15 20.90 -11.41
C VAL A 126 -34.74 19.66 -12.09
N SER A 127 -35.63 19.87 -13.07
CA SER A 127 -36.22 18.79 -13.86
C SER A 127 -35.16 17.98 -14.57
N GLU A 128 -34.17 18.61 -15.22
CA GLU A 128 -33.06 17.96 -15.90
C GLU A 128 -32.19 17.15 -14.92
N VAL A 129 -31.92 17.70 -13.74
CA VAL A 129 -31.11 17.04 -12.70
C VAL A 129 -31.83 15.83 -12.08
N LEU A 130 -33.14 15.90 -11.93
CA LEU A 130 -33.95 14.80 -11.40
C LEU A 130 -34.24 13.72 -12.47
N ALA A 131 -34.33 14.11 -13.74
CA ALA A 131 -34.54 13.18 -14.87
C ALA A 131 -33.27 12.40 -15.23
N LYS A 132 -32.08 12.90 -14.97
CA LYS A 132 -30.82 12.17 -15.14
C LYS A 132 -30.75 11.07 -14.07
N THR A 133 -31.38 9.94 -14.34
CA THR A 133 -31.29 8.69 -13.57
C THR A 133 -29.92 8.05 -13.76
N GLY A 134 -28.93 8.59 -13.10
CA GLY A 134 -27.66 7.95 -12.81
C GLY A 134 -27.40 8.15 -11.32
N PRO A 135 -26.87 7.18 -10.59
CA PRO A 135 -26.47 7.43 -9.21
C PRO A 135 -25.49 8.59 -9.22
N VAL A 136 -25.77 9.65 -8.43
CA VAL A 136 -24.70 10.53 -8.00
C VAL A 136 -23.81 9.67 -7.14
N LEU A 137 -22.72 9.21 -7.72
CA LEU A 137 -21.60 8.72 -6.97
C LEU A 137 -21.10 9.92 -6.14
N VAL A 138 -21.64 10.09 -4.94
CA VAL A 138 -20.80 10.44 -3.84
C VAL A 138 -19.80 9.30 -3.83
N GLN A 139 -18.57 9.59 -4.16
CA GLN A 139 -17.50 8.63 -4.37
C GLN A 139 -17.16 7.95 -3.06
N GLU A 140 -18.01 7.04 -2.63
CA GLU A 140 -17.67 5.87 -1.86
C GLU A 140 -17.78 4.72 -2.85
N GLN A 141 -16.69 4.46 -3.56
CA GLN A 141 -16.60 3.35 -4.49
C GLN A 141 -16.70 2.04 -3.73
N PHE A 142 -17.91 1.50 -3.64
CA PHE A 142 -18.08 0.06 -3.68
C PHE A 142 -17.81 -0.37 -5.12
N VAL A 143 -16.57 -0.72 -5.43
CA VAL A 143 -16.27 -1.42 -6.68
C VAL A 143 -16.77 -2.84 -6.50
N ALA A 144 -18.01 -3.09 -6.91
CA ALA A 144 -18.44 -4.42 -7.31
C ALA A 144 -17.56 -4.78 -8.51
N GLY A 145 -16.64 -5.74 -8.31
CA GLY A 145 -15.88 -6.30 -9.41
C GLY A 145 -16.84 -6.95 -10.39
N THR A 146 -16.98 -6.35 -11.54
CA THR A 146 -17.58 -7.03 -12.71
C THR A 146 -16.55 -8.01 -13.21
N ASP A 147 -16.86 -9.30 -13.08
CA ASP A 147 -16.23 -10.36 -13.84
C ASP A 147 -16.40 -10.05 -15.34
N VAL A 148 -15.30 -9.71 -15.99
CA VAL A 148 -15.23 -9.75 -17.45
C VAL A 148 -14.83 -11.16 -17.81
N ALA A 149 -15.77 -11.86 -18.43
CA ALA A 149 -15.57 -13.15 -19.06
C ALA A 149 -14.42 -13.05 -20.07
N ASP A 150 -13.60 -14.10 -20.05
CA ASP A 150 -12.67 -14.45 -21.11
C ASP A 150 -13.31 -14.29 -22.49
N LYS A 151 -12.67 -13.50 -23.33
CA LYS A 151 -12.72 -13.68 -24.78
C LYS A 151 -11.30 -13.61 -25.31
N ASP A 152 -10.87 -14.78 -25.74
CA ASP A 152 -9.75 -14.96 -26.67
C ASP A 152 -9.83 -14.01 -27.85
N ALA A 153 -8.70 -13.43 -28.19
CA ALA A 153 -8.34 -13.17 -29.59
C ALA A 153 -6.83 -12.88 -29.72
N GLY A 154 -6.13 -13.83 -30.31
CA GLY A 154 -5.32 -13.57 -31.51
C GLY A 154 -3.97 -12.94 -31.32
N ASN A 155 -3.02 -13.81 -31.14
CA ASN A 155 -1.66 -13.81 -31.68
C ASN A 155 -1.43 -12.93 -32.92
N LYS A 156 -0.40 -12.07 -32.87
CA LYS A 156 0.50 -11.84 -34.02
C LYS A 156 1.87 -11.38 -33.56
N ASP A 157 2.82 -12.23 -33.90
CA ASP A 157 4.26 -12.00 -33.92
C ASP A 157 4.64 -10.71 -34.64
N ARG A 158 5.64 -10.03 -34.13
CA ARG A 158 6.65 -9.34 -34.94
C ARG A 158 7.93 -9.22 -34.13
N ASP A 159 8.91 -9.94 -34.66
CA ASP A 159 10.33 -9.71 -34.46
C ASP A 159 10.70 -8.25 -34.78
N ASP A 160 11.56 -7.68 -33.97
CA ASP A 160 12.53 -6.74 -34.53
C ASP A 160 13.80 -6.67 -33.64
N ASP A 161 14.92 -6.82 -34.34
CA ASP A 161 16.28 -6.89 -33.86
C ASP A 161 16.79 -5.61 -33.22
N GLY A 162 17.75 -5.78 -32.33
CA GLY A 162 18.73 -5.01 -31.61
C GLY A 162 19.10 -3.58 -32.04
N PRO A 163 20.07 -2.95 -31.43
CA PRO A 163 21.36 -3.52 -31.02
C PRO A 163 21.83 -3.15 -29.59
N SER A 164 22.75 -3.96 -29.15
CA SER A 164 23.63 -3.81 -28.01
C SER A 164 24.43 -2.49 -28.01
N ASN A 165 24.57 -1.91 -26.84
CA ASN A 165 25.74 -1.13 -26.49
C ASN A 165 26.22 -1.51 -25.10
N ASP A 166 27.32 -2.24 -25.13
CA ASP A 166 28.29 -2.38 -24.06
C ASP A 166 28.86 -1.01 -23.70
N ASP A 167 28.89 -0.74 -22.41
CA ASP A 167 29.99 -0.04 -21.74
C ASP A 167 29.84 -0.23 -20.24
N SER A 168 30.58 -1.21 -19.74
CA SER A 168 30.89 -1.35 -18.33
C SER A 168 32.39 -1.15 -18.15
N PRO A 169 32.84 -0.31 -17.24
CA PRO A 169 34.23 -0.41 -16.78
C PRO A 169 34.33 -1.50 -15.69
N SER A 170 35.11 -2.48 -16.02
CA SER A 170 35.73 -3.46 -15.14
C SER A 170 36.39 -2.79 -13.93
N ASN A 171 36.17 -3.35 -12.75
CA ASN A 171 37.00 -3.09 -11.58
C ASN A 171 37.67 -4.40 -11.19
N GLU A 172 38.94 -4.40 -11.40
CA GLU A 172 39.84 -5.51 -11.10
C GLU A 172 39.96 -5.79 -9.61
N SER A 173 40.00 -7.05 -9.33
CA SER A 173 40.42 -7.65 -8.07
C SER A 173 41.90 -7.36 -7.80
N VAL A 174 42.25 -6.92 -6.61
CA VAL A 174 43.57 -7.05 -6.03
C VAL A 174 43.48 -7.84 -4.74
N GLU A 175 43.85 -9.11 -4.85
CA GLU A 175 44.37 -9.88 -3.72
C GLU A 175 45.78 -9.38 -3.41
N SER A 176 46.08 -9.15 -2.14
CA SER A 176 47.39 -9.38 -1.63
C SER A 176 47.35 -9.70 -0.13
N ALA A 177 47.86 -10.84 0.17
CA ALA A 177 48.18 -11.34 1.48
C ALA A 177 49.25 -10.49 2.18
N GLY A 178 49.19 -10.41 3.50
CA GLY A 178 50.23 -9.83 4.33
C GLY A 178 49.95 -10.13 5.78
N ALA A 179 50.61 -11.16 6.29
CA ALA A 179 50.59 -11.54 7.70
C ALA A 179 51.43 -10.60 8.57
N ALA A 180 51.09 -10.66 9.86
CA ALA A 180 51.88 -10.31 11.05
C ALA A 180 51.82 -8.87 11.58
N ALA A 181 51.15 -8.71 12.70
CA ALA A 181 51.85 -8.45 13.98
C ALA A 181 50.80 -8.27 15.08
N SER A 182 50.82 -9.15 16.05
CA SER A 182 50.19 -8.96 17.35
C SER A 182 50.88 -7.80 18.06
N ALA A 183 50.20 -6.67 18.19
CA ALA A 183 50.55 -5.60 19.14
C ALA A 183 49.37 -5.41 20.07
N SER A 184 49.62 -5.54 21.34
CA SER A 184 48.84 -5.33 22.52
C SER A 184 47.81 -4.20 22.33
N ALA A 185 46.51 -4.55 22.37
CA ALA A 185 45.39 -3.61 22.43
C ALA A 185 45.17 -3.19 23.90
N ALA A 186 46.12 -2.44 24.45
CA ALA A 186 45.94 -1.75 25.69
C ALA A 186 46.01 -0.26 25.41
N ASP A 187 44.92 0.46 25.82
CA ASP A 187 44.90 1.89 25.97
C ASP A 187 44.80 2.75 24.69
N GLN A 188 43.83 2.50 23.85
CA GLN A 188 43.31 3.56 22.99
C GLN A 188 42.19 4.31 23.75
N PRO A 189 42.26 5.65 23.86
CA PRO A 189 41.21 6.41 24.53
C PRO A 189 39.87 6.15 23.77
N VAL A 190 38.85 5.73 24.52
CA VAL A 190 37.50 5.55 23.98
C VAL A 190 37.11 6.89 23.35
N PRO A 191 36.80 6.93 22.03
CA PRO A 191 36.48 8.19 21.37
C PRO A 191 35.27 8.82 22.06
N ALA A 192 35.34 10.11 22.34
CA ALA A 192 34.20 10.84 22.91
C ALA A 192 32.99 10.75 21.96
N LEU A 193 31.86 10.28 22.50
CA LEU A 193 30.62 10.26 21.74
C LEU A 193 30.24 11.66 21.27
N ALA A 194 29.67 11.77 20.06
CA ALA A 194 29.22 13.03 19.47
C ALA A 194 27.95 13.55 20.17
N ARG A 195 28.04 13.85 21.47
CA ARG A 195 26.93 14.43 22.23
C ARG A 195 26.78 15.92 21.94
N VAL A 196 25.50 16.38 21.98
CA VAL A 196 25.23 17.81 21.88
C VAL A 196 25.76 18.54 23.12
N ALA A 197 26.40 19.70 22.92
CA ALA A 197 26.92 20.52 24.02
C ALA A 197 25.77 21.22 24.76
N THR A 198 26.03 21.62 26.03
CA THR A 198 25.14 22.53 26.76
C THR A 198 25.03 23.87 26.02
N GLY A 199 23.82 24.41 25.90
CA GLY A 199 23.54 25.64 25.18
C GLY A 199 22.32 25.56 24.29
N VAL A 200 22.10 26.57 23.47
CA VAL A 200 20.98 26.71 22.57
C VAL A 200 21.40 26.26 21.16
N HIS A 201 20.64 25.33 20.59
CA HIS A 201 20.87 24.72 19.28
C HIS A 201 19.63 24.90 18.39
N PRO A 202 19.69 25.71 17.34
CA PRO A 202 18.61 25.88 16.41
C PRO A 202 18.38 24.59 15.63
N SER A 203 17.14 24.33 15.30
CA SER A 203 16.76 23.15 14.50
C SER A 203 15.53 23.44 13.65
N ARG A 204 15.58 23.08 12.37
CA ARG A 204 14.41 23.10 11.47
C ARG A 204 13.44 21.97 11.73
N TYR A 205 13.80 21.06 12.59
CA TYR A 205 13.04 19.84 12.86
C TYR A 205 12.63 19.78 14.34
N ALA A 206 12.58 20.92 15.02
CA ALA A 206 12.22 20.97 16.43
C ALA A 206 10.85 20.35 16.69
N GLY A 207 9.90 20.55 15.77
CA GLY A 207 8.57 19.94 15.85
C GLY A 207 8.54 18.42 15.84
N ALA A 208 9.54 17.74 15.26
CA ALA A 208 9.62 16.28 15.30
C ALA A 208 9.84 15.74 16.72
N SER A 209 10.29 16.58 17.67
CA SER A 209 10.38 16.22 19.10
C SER A 209 9.03 15.86 19.71
N LEU A 210 7.91 16.33 19.14
CA LEU A 210 6.55 15.98 19.56
C LEU A 210 6.23 14.47 19.42
N LEU A 211 7.09 13.68 18.78
CA LEU A 211 6.98 12.24 18.69
C LEU A 211 7.54 11.49 19.92
N TYR A 212 8.34 12.14 20.75
CA TYR A 212 8.97 11.50 21.91
C TYR A 212 8.00 10.94 22.95
N PRO A 213 6.84 11.54 23.22
CA PRO A 213 5.87 10.96 24.17
C PRO A 213 5.46 9.53 23.75
N TYR A 214 5.18 9.31 22.45
CA TYR A 214 4.87 7.98 21.95
C TYR A 214 6.08 7.04 22.03
N LEU A 215 7.27 7.51 21.65
CA LEU A 215 8.48 6.69 21.69
C LEU A 215 8.83 6.25 23.11
N GLU A 216 8.60 7.10 24.12
CA GLU A 216 8.77 6.73 25.53
C GLU A 216 7.70 5.72 25.97
N MET A 217 6.42 5.95 25.65
CA MET A 217 5.33 5.03 25.91
C MET A 217 5.57 3.63 25.29
N ALA A 218 6.09 3.60 24.07
CA ALA A 218 6.49 2.37 23.38
C ALA A 218 7.76 1.72 23.96
N GLY A 219 8.45 2.39 24.89
CA GLY A 219 9.71 1.94 25.47
C GLY A 219 10.86 1.87 24.48
N ALA A 220 10.94 2.84 23.54
CA ALA A 220 11.90 2.83 22.46
C ALA A 220 13.34 2.76 22.95
N ALA A 221 13.68 3.47 24.04
CA ALA A 221 15.02 3.42 24.62
C ALA A 221 15.39 2.01 25.08
N ASP A 222 14.51 1.34 25.82
CA ASP A 222 14.75 -0.01 26.37
C ASP A 222 14.87 -1.05 25.25
N VAL A 223 13.92 -1.06 24.33
CA VAL A 223 13.86 -2.07 23.25
C VAL A 223 15.02 -1.88 22.28
N LEU A 224 15.31 -0.66 21.86
CA LEU A 224 16.40 -0.41 20.90
C LEU A 224 17.79 -0.60 21.54
N SER A 225 17.94 -0.39 22.85
CA SER A 225 19.21 -0.65 23.55
C SER A 225 19.61 -2.11 23.63
N THR A 226 18.68 -3.04 23.33
CA THR A 226 19.01 -4.49 23.21
C THR A 226 19.80 -4.82 21.97
N LEU A 227 19.84 -3.92 20.98
CA LEU A 227 20.60 -4.09 19.75
C LEU A 227 22.05 -3.64 19.92
N SER A 228 22.97 -4.37 19.30
CA SER A 228 24.39 -4.01 19.27
C SER A 228 24.94 -4.18 17.84
N GLY A 229 25.47 -3.08 17.30
CA GLY A 229 26.18 -3.04 16.02
C GLY A 229 27.70 -3.09 16.19
N GLY A 230 28.18 -3.61 17.33
CA GLY A 230 29.61 -3.65 17.68
C GLY A 230 30.08 -2.37 18.38
N PRO A 231 31.38 -2.21 18.62
CA PRO A 231 31.92 -1.14 19.43
C PRO A 231 31.55 0.23 18.85
N ALA A 232 31.02 1.10 19.72
CA ALA A 232 30.71 2.48 19.38
C ALA A 232 32.01 3.27 19.17
N ARG A 233 32.08 4.03 18.06
CA ARG A 233 33.22 4.94 17.80
C ARG A 233 32.82 6.37 18.15
N LEU A 234 32.01 6.99 17.29
CA LEU A 234 31.56 8.36 17.45
C LEU A 234 30.08 8.45 17.86
N TYR A 235 29.26 7.47 17.41
CA TYR A 235 27.84 7.38 17.67
C TYR A 235 27.52 6.05 18.36
N ASP A 236 26.73 6.09 19.44
CA ASP A 236 26.15 4.89 20.01
C ASP A 236 24.99 4.35 19.17
N ASP A 237 24.64 3.09 19.38
CA ASP A 237 23.63 2.40 18.60
C ASP A 237 22.23 3.02 18.74
N LEU A 238 21.89 3.46 19.94
CA LEU A 238 20.60 4.09 20.22
C LEU A 238 20.47 5.44 19.50
N SER A 239 21.53 6.24 19.44
CA SER A 239 21.56 7.48 18.65
C SER A 239 21.38 7.22 17.16
N VAL A 240 22.02 6.18 16.60
CA VAL A 240 21.85 5.79 15.18
C VAL A 240 20.42 5.36 14.89
N LEU A 241 19.81 4.55 15.78
CA LEU A 241 18.42 4.09 15.61
C LEU A 241 17.42 5.24 15.77
N SER A 242 17.65 6.14 16.73
CA SER A 242 16.84 7.35 16.89
C SER A 242 16.92 8.24 15.65
N CYS A 243 18.12 8.40 15.05
CA CYS A 243 18.28 9.09 13.77
C CYS A 243 17.46 8.41 12.66
N ALA A 244 17.39 7.08 12.62
CA ALA A 244 16.61 6.36 11.61
C ALA A 244 15.11 6.61 11.78
N VAL A 245 14.59 6.50 13.00
CA VAL A 245 13.17 6.78 13.30
C VAL A 245 12.79 8.19 12.91
N MET A 246 13.59 9.21 13.35
CA MET A 246 13.32 10.60 13.05
C MET A 246 13.47 10.93 11.56
N ALA A 247 14.44 10.34 10.86
CA ALA A 247 14.58 10.51 9.42
C ALA A 247 13.34 10.01 8.67
N PHE A 248 12.81 8.83 9.05
CA PHE A 248 11.58 8.30 8.43
C PHE A 248 10.34 9.11 8.81
N ALA A 249 10.25 9.63 10.04
CA ALA A 249 9.19 10.54 10.45
C ALA A 249 9.21 11.84 9.65
N LEU A 250 10.39 12.37 9.35
CA LEU A 250 10.61 13.54 8.50
C LEU A 250 10.46 13.24 7.00
N GLY A 251 10.01 12.04 6.63
CA GLY A 251 9.63 11.71 5.26
C GLY A 251 10.80 11.40 4.32
N THR A 252 11.98 11.03 4.82
CA THR A 252 13.11 10.71 3.93
C THR A 252 12.90 9.48 3.07
N GLY A 253 11.95 8.62 3.41
CA GLY A 253 11.56 7.42 2.67
C GLY A 253 12.63 6.32 2.64
N THR A 254 13.89 6.67 2.50
CA THR A 254 15.03 5.74 2.45
C THR A 254 16.17 6.22 3.34
N VAL A 255 17.11 5.33 3.67
CA VAL A 255 18.34 5.70 4.37
C VAL A 255 19.16 6.72 3.55
N GLU A 256 19.15 6.57 2.21
CA GLU A 256 19.79 7.52 1.29
C GLU A 256 19.16 8.92 1.36
N GLY A 257 17.87 9.02 1.65
CA GLY A 257 17.17 10.28 1.84
C GLY A 257 17.71 11.09 3.03
N ALA A 258 18.31 10.43 4.02
CA ALA A 258 18.90 11.12 5.19
C ALA A 258 19.99 12.13 4.81
N LYS A 259 20.63 12.00 3.64
CA LYS A 259 21.59 13.01 3.12
C LYS A 259 20.97 14.40 2.90
N HIS A 260 19.65 14.49 2.78
CA HIS A 260 18.95 15.76 2.60
C HIS A 260 18.63 16.47 3.92
N LEU A 261 18.76 15.76 5.04
CA LEU A 261 18.61 16.37 6.37
C LEU A 261 19.84 17.25 6.69
N ARG A 262 19.61 18.40 7.29
CA ARG A 262 20.71 19.19 7.84
C ARG A 262 21.22 18.50 9.10
N ARG A 263 22.50 18.10 9.06
CA ARG A 263 23.08 17.20 10.05
C ARG A 263 23.07 17.76 11.47
N ALA A 264 23.40 19.04 11.65
CA ALA A 264 23.38 19.67 12.97
C ALA A 264 21.95 19.84 13.50
N ASP A 265 21.03 20.31 12.66
CA ASP A 265 19.62 20.51 13.02
C ASP A 265 18.97 19.18 13.44
N ALA A 266 19.19 18.11 12.67
CA ALA A 266 18.72 16.77 13.03
C ALA A 266 19.49 16.17 14.22
N GLY A 267 20.74 16.57 14.41
CA GLY A 267 21.56 16.20 15.56
C GLY A 267 20.98 16.74 16.87
N ALA A 268 20.62 18.01 16.90
CA ALA A 268 19.95 18.62 18.05
C ALA A 268 18.66 17.91 18.44
N LEU A 269 17.92 17.38 17.45
CA LEU A 269 16.71 16.59 17.71
C LEU A 269 17.00 15.30 18.49
N VAL A 270 18.09 14.59 18.23
CA VAL A 270 18.39 13.27 18.81
C VAL A 270 19.52 13.28 19.84
N GLY A 271 19.92 14.45 20.33
CA GLY A 271 20.92 14.61 21.41
C GLY A 271 22.37 14.41 20.97
N VAL A 272 22.67 14.56 19.67
CA VAL A 272 24.03 14.53 19.13
C VAL A 272 24.39 15.84 18.45
N SER A 273 25.67 16.18 18.36
CA SER A 273 26.13 17.42 17.73
C SER A 273 25.78 17.52 16.24
N ALA A 274 25.80 16.41 15.57
CA ALA A 274 25.32 16.24 14.18
C ALA A 274 24.98 14.78 13.93
N VAL A 275 23.95 14.48 13.12
CA VAL A 275 23.65 13.11 12.73
C VAL A 275 24.77 12.50 11.89
N PRO A 276 24.96 11.16 11.89
CA PRO A 276 26.00 10.49 11.12
C PRO A 276 25.96 10.85 9.64
N GLU A 277 27.12 10.87 8.99
CA GLU A 277 27.18 10.89 7.53
C GLU A 277 26.58 9.65 6.93
N LEU A 278 26.07 9.78 5.71
CA LEU A 278 25.35 8.70 5.04
C LEU A 278 26.12 7.37 5.01
N ARG A 279 27.44 7.41 4.79
CA ARG A 279 28.27 6.19 4.80
C ARG A 279 28.26 5.53 6.18
N THR A 280 28.57 6.30 7.22
CA THR A 280 28.57 5.82 8.62
C THR A 280 27.17 5.33 9.02
N PHE A 281 26.11 6.06 8.62
CA PHE A 281 24.74 5.70 8.92
C PHE A 281 24.36 4.35 8.29
N ARG A 282 24.71 4.10 7.01
CA ARG A 282 24.51 2.81 6.35
C ARG A 282 25.28 1.67 7.01
N GLU A 283 26.55 1.89 7.29
CA GLU A 283 27.44 0.87 7.90
C GLU A 283 26.90 0.47 9.28
N ARG A 284 26.55 1.45 10.12
CA ARG A 284 26.00 1.19 11.47
C ARG A 284 24.64 0.51 11.43
N LEU A 285 23.69 1.00 10.63
CA LEU A 285 22.39 0.34 10.47
C LEU A 285 22.51 -1.09 9.91
N SER A 286 23.51 -1.34 9.07
CA SER A 286 23.76 -2.69 8.56
C SER A 286 24.27 -3.61 9.66
N ALA A 287 25.23 -3.16 10.45
CA ALA A 287 25.77 -3.94 11.56
C ALA A 287 24.70 -4.23 12.63
N LEU A 288 23.85 -3.24 12.94
CA LEU A 288 22.71 -3.42 13.85
C LEU A 288 21.69 -4.43 13.31
N ALA A 289 21.43 -4.41 12.01
CA ALA A 289 20.51 -5.33 11.39
C ALA A 289 21.04 -6.78 11.36
N ASP A 290 22.32 -6.97 11.09
CA ASP A 290 22.95 -8.30 11.03
C ASP A 290 22.90 -9.03 12.39
N GLY A 291 22.82 -8.30 13.52
CA GLY A 291 22.69 -8.83 14.88
C GLY A 291 21.27 -8.81 15.46
N SER A 292 20.24 -8.47 14.67
CA SER A 292 18.88 -8.25 15.18
C SER A 292 17.87 -9.28 14.68
N ASP A 293 16.81 -9.53 15.48
CA ASP A 293 15.53 -10.08 15.02
C ASP A 293 14.48 -8.96 14.90
N PRO A 294 14.28 -8.41 13.70
CA PRO A 294 13.33 -7.31 13.52
C PRO A 294 11.88 -7.67 13.86
N LEU A 295 11.52 -8.96 13.72
CA LEU A 295 10.15 -9.41 14.02
C LEU A 295 9.94 -9.45 15.54
N ALA A 296 10.94 -9.89 16.30
CA ALA A 296 10.90 -9.82 17.76
C ALA A 296 10.83 -8.37 18.25
N LEU A 297 11.62 -7.47 17.68
CA LEU A 297 11.55 -6.04 18.00
C LEU A 297 10.16 -5.47 17.75
N GLN A 298 9.57 -5.76 16.61
CA GLN A 298 8.21 -5.30 16.28
C GLN A 298 7.19 -5.81 17.31
N ARG A 299 7.29 -7.09 17.71
CA ARG A 299 6.41 -7.67 18.75
C ARG A 299 6.60 -6.97 20.09
N CYS A 300 7.83 -6.69 20.50
CA CYS A 300 8.09 -5.95 21.74
C CYS A 300 7.45 -4.56 21.74
N PHE A 301 7.59 -3.79 20.66
CA PHE A 301 6.96 -2.49 20.53
C PHE A 301 5.43 -2.59 20.54
N ALA A 302 4.88 -3.53 19.79
CA ALA A 302 3.44 -3.73 19.72
C ALA A 302 2.86 -4.12 21.09
N ALA A 303 3.48 -5.05 21.81
CA ALA A 303 3.03 -5.46 23.14
C ALA A 303 3.00 -4.29 24.14
N ARG A 304 4.05 -3.46 24.17
CA ARG A 304 4.12 -2.27 25.03
C ARG A 304 3.07 -1.22 24.65
N THR A 305 2.91 -0.96 23.35
CA THR A 305 1.91 0.00 22.85
C THR A 305 0.49 -0.46 23.18
N LEU A 306 0.16 -1.75 22.94
CA LEU A 306 -1.17 -2.28 23.25
C LEU A 306 -1.44 -2.37 24.75
N ALA A 307 -0.42 -2.53 25.59
CA ALA A 307 -0.57 -2.50 27.05
C ALA A 307 -0.84 -1.08 27.57
N ALA A 308 -0.19 -0.07 27.00
CA ALA A 308 -0.37 1.34 27.36
C ALA A 308 -1.67 1.95 26.82
N ASP A 309 -2.05 1.56 25.60
CA ASP A 309 -3.23 2.08 24.89
C ASP A 309 -3.94 0.95 24.14
N PRO A 310 -4.75 0.14 24.88
CA PRO A 310 -5.41 -1.04 24.32
C PRO A 310 -6.49 -0.68 23.30
N PRO A 311 -6.70 -1.53 22.27
CA PRO A 311 -7.80 -1.36 21.33
C PRO A 311 -9.15 -1.56 22.03
N THR A 312 -10.19 -0.89 21.52
CA THR A 312 -11.56 -0.94 22.07
C THR A 312 -12.38 -2.11 21.53
N SER A 313 -11.91 -2.75 20.45
CA SER A 313 -12.56 -3.91 19.83
C SER A 313 -11.59 -5.08 19.65
N PRO A 314 -12.11 -6.31 19.53
CA PRO A 314 -11.26 -7.50 19.37
C PRO A 314 -10.74 -7.68 17.95
N VAL A 315 -11.02 -6.73 17.02
CA VAL A 315 -10.72 -6.91 15.59
C VAL A 315 -9.32 -6.43 15.23
N TYR A 316 -8.62 -7.26 14.47
CA TYR A 316 -7.36 -6.93 13.81
C TYR A 316 -7.49 -7.18 12.32
N TYR A 317 -6.84 -6.35 11.51
CA TYR A 317 -6.89 -6.46 10.05
C TYR A 317 -5.57 -6.96 9.52
N VAL A 318 -5.62 -7.92 8.61
CA VAL A 318 -4.43 -8.44 7.94
C VAL A 318 -4.55 -8.26 6.43
N ASP A 319 -3.46 -7.80 5.82
CA ASP A 319 -3.37 -7.66 4.37
C ASP A 319 -1.91 -7.75 3.91
N ASP A 320 -1.72 -8.13 2.63
CA ASP A 320 -0.43 -8.20 1.98
C ASP A 320 -0.16 -6.93 1.16
N HIS A 321 1.05 -6.44 1.27
CA HIS A 321 1.54 -5.32 0.48
C HIS A 321 2.67 -5.79 -0.44
N PHE A 322 2.41 -5.86 -1.74
CA PHE A 322 3.42 -6.27 -2.71
C PHE A 322 4.41 -5.14 -3.00
N VAL A 323 5.69 -5.42 -2.83
CA VAL A 323 6.80 -4.50 -3.11
C VAL A 323 7.58 -4.99 -4.32
N ALA A 324 7.53 -4.23 -5.41
CA ALA A 324 8.19 -4.57 -6.67
C ALA A 324 9.72 -4.49 -6.56
N TYR A 325 10.41 -5.44 -7.17
CA TYR A 325 11.87 -5.46 -7.30
C TYR A 325 12.27 -5.08 -8.73
N THR A 326 13.07 -4.04 -8.88
CA THR A 326 13.48 -3.50 -10.18
C THR A 326 14.90 -3.92 -10.59
N GLY A 327 15.57 -4.77 -9.81
CA GLY A 327 16.92 -5.25 -10.13
C GLY A 327 16.93 -6.45 -11.08
N ALA A 328 18.11 -6.84 -11.56
CA ALA A 328 18.29 -7.88 -12.57
C ALA A 328 18.34 -9.32 -12.01
N ARG A 329 18.38 -9.53 -10.67
CA ARG A 329 18.51 -10.86 -10.10
C ARG A 329 17.20 -11.67 -10.17
N PRO A 330 17.23 -13.00 -10.30
CA PRO A 330 16.06 -13.85 -10.44
C PRO A 330 15.34 -14.08 -9.09
N VAL A 331 14.67 -13.05 -8.58
CA VAL A 331 13.83 -13.15 -7.38
C VAL A 331 12.45 -13.69 -7.72
N ALA A 332 11.70 -14.10 -6.69
CA ALA A 332 10.33 -14.56 -6.84
C ALA A 332 9.44 -13.51 -7.50
N LYS A 333 8.44 -13.98 -8.25
CA LYS A 333 7.40 -13.13 -8.84
C LYS A 333 6.11 -13.23 -8.03
N GLY A 334 5.48 -12.09 -7.80
CA GLY A 334 4.15 -11.97 -7.20
C GLY A 334 3.22 -11.13 -8.05
N TRP A 335 1.95 -11.15 -7.72
CA TRP A 335 0.94 -10.35 -8.43
C TRP A 335 0.96 -8.91 -7.95
N ASN A 336 1.30 -7.97 -8.82
CA ASN A 336 1.15 -6.55 -8.54
C ASN A 336 -0.26 -6.09 -8.91
N THR A 337 -1.09 -5.81 -7.90
CA THR A 337 -2.47 -5.37 -8.09
C THR A 337 -2.58 -4.01 -8.78
N LYS A 338 -1.61 -3.10 -8.54
CA LYS A 338 -1.57 -1.77 -9.16
C LYS A 338 -1.29 -1.86 -10.66
N ARG A 339 -0.37 -2.75 -11.06
CA ARG A 339 0.05 -2.94 -12.46
C ARG A 339 -0.68 -4.09 -13.18
N ARG A 340 -1.46 -4.89 -12.45
CA ARG A 340 -2.24 -6.03 -12.96
C ARG A 340 -1.42 -7.07 -13.73
N HIS A 341 -0.19 -7.33 -13.30
CA HIS A 341 0.64 -8.41 -13.82
C HIS A 341 1.55 -8.99 -12.74
N ALA A 342 2.12 -10.19 -13.01
CA ALA A 342 3.09 -10.81 -12.15
C ALA A 342 4.49 -10.25 -12.45
N GLU A 343 5.13 -9.68 -11.45
CA GLU A 343 6.49 -9.14 -11.55
C GLU A 343 7.37 -9.59 -10.38
N ALA A 344 8.68 -9.42 -10.51
CA ALA A 344 9.64 -9.71 -9.46
C ALA A 344 9.37 -8.85 -8.23
N GLY A 345 9.42 -9.44 -7.03
CA GLY A 345 9.13 -8.68 -5.80
C GLY A 345 9.01 -9.56 -4.58
N ARG A 346 8.39 -9.00 -3.56
CA ARG A 346 8.12 -9.64 -2.27
C ARG A 346 6.76 -9.20 -1.73
N ASP A 347 6.20 -10.01 -0.86
CA ASP A 347 5.02 -9.64 -0.08
C ASP A 347 5.46 -9.24 1.33
N ASP A 348 4.99 -8.09 1.78
CA ASP A 348 5.06 -7.64 3.16
C ASP A 348 3.66 -7.77 3.76
N THR A 349 3.49 -8.64 4.73
CA THR A 349 2.22 -8.88 5.41
C THR A 349 2.17 -8.06 6.68
N PHE A 350 1.11 -7.27 6.84
CA PHE A 350 0.90 -6.45 8.03
C PHE A 350 -0.35 -6.91 8.77
N VAL A 351 -0.31 -6.83 10.09
CA VAL A 351 -1.51 -6.85 10.93
C VAL A 351 -1.63 -5.52 11.64
N CYS A 352 -2.80 -4.92 11.52
CA CYS A 352 -3.12 -3.66 12.19
C CYS A 352 -4.27 -3.88 13.18
N ASP A 353 -4.29 -3.09 14.24
CA ASP A 353 -5.46 -3.00 15.11
C ASP A 353 -6.60 -2.19 14.45
N GLU A 354 -7.69 -1.98 15.17
CA GLU A 354 -8.86 -1.24 14.67
C GLU A 354 -8.57 0.21 14.29
N ARG A 355 -7.54 0.83 14.89
CA ARG A 355 -7.11 2.21 14.60
C ARG A 355 -6.15 2.29 13.41
N GLY A 356 -5.76 1.15 12.85
CA GLY A 356 -4.80 1.07 11.74
C GLY A 356 -3.34 1.15 12.18
N ARG A 357 -3.04 0.92 13.49
CA ARG A 357 -1.66 0.84 13.98
C ARG A 357 -1.07 -0.53 13.65
N PRO A 358 0.02 -0.62 12.89
CA PRO A 358 0.66 -1.89 12.59
C PRO A 358 1.29 -2.52 13.86
N VAL A 359 0.81 -3.70 14.21
CA VAL A 359 1.25 -4.47 15.39
C VAL A 359 2.12 -5.66 15.03
N VAL A 360 1.90 -6.27 13.87
CA VAL A 360 2.72 -7.36 13.34
C VAL A 360 3.15 -7.02 11.92
N PHE A 361 4.39 -7.37 11.60
CA PHE A 361 4.97 -7.27 10.29
C PHE A 361 5.69 -8.57 9.96
N ALA A 362 5.47 -9.08 8.78
CA ALA A 362 6.22 -10.20 8.22
C ALA A 362 6.59 -9.87 6.78
N SER A 363 7.67 -10.42 6.29
CA SER A 363 8.14 -10.16 4.93
C SER A 363 8.70 -11.43 4.32
N GLY A 364 8.34 -11.71 3.09
CA GLY A 364 8.74 -12.95 2.45
C GLY A 364 8.62 -12.94 0.94
N GLU A 365 8.86 -14.10 0.36
CA GLU A 365 8.61 -14.30 -1.06
C GLU A 365 7.11 -14.32 -1.32
N PRO A 366 6.65 -13.80 -2.48
CA PRO A 366 5.25 -13.77 -2.81
C PRO A 366 4.61 -15.17 -2.77
N SER A 367 3.70 -15.35 -1.85
CA SER A 367 3.01 -16.64 -1.64
C SER A 367 1.50 -16.47 -1.45
N GLY A 368 1.08 -15.24 -1.29
CA GLY A 368 -0.30 -14.82 -1.01
C GLY A 368 -0.71 -15.04 0.45
N LEU A 369 -1.61 -14.19 0.92
CA LEU A 369 -2.05 -14.07 2.32
C LEU A 369 -2.44 -15.40 2.97
N ALA A 370 -3.18 -16.26 2.26
CA ALA A 370 -3.58 -17.56 2.78
C ALA A 370 -2.40 -18.49 3.13
N SER A 371 -1.22 -18.25 2.59
CA SER A 371 -0.01 -19.05 2.87
C SER A 371 0.80 -18.48 4.02
N THR A 372 0.82 -17.17 4.20
CA THR A 372 1.54 -16.47 5.29
C THR A 372 0.73 -16.42 6.58
N MET A 373 -0.58 -16.65 6.51
CA MET A 373 -1.54 -16.47 7.60
C MET A 373 -1.08 -17.14 8.91
N GLY A 374 -0.70 -18.42 8.87
CA GLY A 374 -0.33 -19.14 10.10
C GLY A 374 0.85 -18.52 10.87
N ALA A 375 1.90 -18.08 10.16
CA ALA A 375 3.05 -17.44 10.78
C ALA A 375 2.68 -16.08 11.41
N VAL A 376 1.86 -15.30 10.72
CA VAL A 376 1.40 -13.98 11.19
C VAL A 376 0.49 -14.11 12.42
N LEU A 377 -0.41 -15.11 12.44
CA LEU A 377 -1.30 -15.36 13.57
C LEU A 377 -0.54 -15.79 14.82
N GLY A 378 0.50 -16.61 14.70
CA GLY A 378 1.38 -16.94 15.81
C GLY A 378 1.99 -15.70 16.45
N GLN A 379 2.56 -14.81 15.65
CA GLN A 379 3.11 -13.55 16.12
C GLN A 379 2.05 -12.63 16.78
N LEU A 380 0.86 -12.54 16.20
CA LEU A 380 -0.22 -11.75 16.79
C LEU A 380 -0.63 -12.28 18.16
N ARG A 381 -0.70 -13.62 18.30
CA ARG A 381 -1.03 -14.25 19.57
C ARG A 381 0.04 -14.00 20.66
N GLU A 382 1.32 -14.00 20.27
CA GLU A 382 2.41 -13.62 21.19
C GLU A 382 2.29 -12.18 21.68
N VAL A 383 1.88 -11.26 20.80
CA VAL A 383 1.74 -9.83 21.13
C VAL A 383 0.53 -9.56 22.04
N VAL A 384 -0.62 -10.17 21.71
CA VAL A 384 -1.89 -9.86 22.40
C VAL A 384 -2.10 -10.73 23.64
N GLY A 385 -1.46 -11.89 23.70
CA GLY A 385 -1.61 -12.85 24.78
C GLY A 385 -2.64 -13.97 24.47
N PRO A 386 -2.57 -15.09 25.21
CA PRO A 386 -3.35 -16.29 24.90
C PRO A 386 -4.84 -16.14 25.17
N ASP A 387 -5.23 -15.37 26.19
CA ASP A 387 -6.60 -15.33 26.72
C ASP A 387 -7.49 -14.27 26.05
N GLN A 388 -6.92 -13.40 25.26
CA GLN A 388 -7.66 -12.34 24.59
C GLN A 388 -8.45 -12.90 23.39
N ARG A 389 -9.74 -12.57 23.34
CA ARG A 389 -10.54 -12.84 22.15
C ARG A 389 -10.03 -12.02 20.98
N LEU A 390 -9.78 -12.68 19.86
CA LEU A 390 -9.31 -12.06 18.63
C LEU A 390 -10.22 -12.40 17.46
N LEU A 391 -10.51 -11.41 16.65
CA LEU A 391 -11.24 -11.54 15.39
C LEU A 391 -10.40 -10.93 14.27
N LEU A 392 -10.09 -11.72 13.26
CA LEU A 392 -9.25 -11.31 12.15
C LEU A 392 -10.09 -10.89 10.95
N GLY A 393 -9.97 -9.64 10.52
CA GLY A 393 -10.61 -9.10 9.32
C GLY A 393 -9.64 -9.10 8.15
N PHE A 394 -10.04 -9.69 7.00
CA PHE A 394 -9.21 -9.70 5.78
C PHE A 394 -10.06 -9.66 4.52
N ASP A 395 -9.41 -9.36 3.41
CA ASP A 395 -10.03 -9.24 2.11
C ASP A 395 -10.30 -10.61 1.45
N ARG A 396 -10.81 -10.58 0.19
CA ARG A 396 -11.04 -11.79 -0.61
C ARG A 396 -9.76 -12.55 -0.96
N GLY A 397 -8.59 -11.90 -0.91
CA GLY A 397 -7.28 -12.53 -1.13
C GLY A 397 -6.96 -13.60 -0.10
N GLY A 398 -7.39 -13.38 1.15
CA GLY A 398 -7.29 -14.36 2.24
C GLY A 398 -8.45 -15.36 2.35
N ALA A 399 -9.54 -15.18 1.61
CA ALA A 399 -10.77 -15.97 1.78
C ALA A 399 -10.67 -17.39 1.18
N TYR A 400 -9.83 -18.21 1.78
CA TYR A 400 -9.59 -19.62 1.43
C TYR A 400 -9.70 -20.54 2.66
N PRO A 401 -10.15 -21.79 2.48
CA PRO A 401 -10.23 -22.76 3.57
C PRO A 401 -8.94 -22.94 4.37
N LYS A 402 -7.78 -22.80 3.71
CA LYS A 402 -6.47 -22.87 4.37
C LYS A 402 -6.30 -21.76 5.43
N ALA A 403 -6.65 -20.52 5.08
CA ALA A 403 -6.58 -19.38 6.02
C ALA A 403 -7.60 -19.53 7.16
N PHE A 404 -8.82 -19.98 6.85
CA PHE A 404 -9.86 -20.22 7.86
C PHE A 404 -9.43 -21.28 8.89
N ARG A 405 -8.79 -22.37 8.43
CA ARG A 405 -8.24 -23.39 9.33
C ARG A 405 -7.10 -22.83 10.18
N ALA A 406 -6.19 -22.04 9.59
CA ALA A 406 -5.12 -21.41 10.34
C ALA A 406 -5.67 -20.50 11.47
N CYS A 407 -6.72 -19.71 11.21
CA CYS A 407 -7.39 -18.93 12.26
C CYS A 407 -7.95 -19.82 13.36
N ARG A 408 -8.65 -20.90 13.01
CA ARG A 408 -9.22 -21.86 13.97
C ARG A 408 -8.14 -22.53 14.83
N GLU A 409 -7.05 -22.97 14.21
CA GLU A 409 -5.89 -23.57 14.89
C GLU A 409 -5.21 -22.60 15.85
N ALA A 410 -5.20 -21.30 15.52
CA ALA A 410 -4.71 -20.23 16.38
C ALA A 410 -5.73 -19.78 17.46
N GLY A 411 -6.92 -20.37 17.52
CA GLY A 411 -7.97 -19.95 18.46
C GLY A 411 -8.51 -18.55 18.18
N MET A 412 -8.58 -18.13 16.92
CA MET A 412 -9.04 -16.81 16.49
C MET A 412 -10.28 -16.92 15.61
N ASP A 413 -11.22 -16.02 15.84
CA ASP A 413 -12.33 -15.82 14.92
C ASP A 413 -11.86 -15.05 13.68
N TRP A 414 -12.62 -15.15 12.60
CA TRP A 414 -12.33 -14.43 11.36
C TRP A 414 -13.59 -13.85 10.72
N VAL A 415 -13.43 -12.77 9.97
CA VAL A 415 -14.47 -12.15 9.15
C VAL A 415 -13.89 -11.71 7.80
N THR A 416 -14.58 -12.03 6.70
CA THR A 416 -14.13 -11.71 5.35
C THR A 416 -15.30 -11.62 4.36
N TYR A 417 -15.01 -11.16 3.15
CA TYR A 417 -15.97 -11.19 2.04
C TYR A 417 -15.99 -12.56 1.35
N ARG A 418 -17.19 -13.03 0.98
CA ARG A 418 -17.32 -14.24 0.18
C ARG A 418 -16.67 -14.05 -1.20
N ARG A 419 -15.92 -15.04 -1.65
CA ARG A 419 -15.35 -15.09 -3.01
C ARG A 419 -16.37 -15.63 -4.02
N GLY A 420 -16.22 -15.17 -5.27
CA GLY A 420 -17.03 -15.65 -6.39
C GLY A 420 -18.45 -15.10 -6.39
N LYS A 421 -19.37 -15.88 -6.98
CA LYS A 421 -20.78 -15.51 -7.05
C LYS A 421 -21.46 -15.55 -5.68
N LEU A 422 -22.47 -14.72 -5.49
CA LEU A 422 -23.28 -14.73 -4.29
C LEU A 422 -24.01 -16.09 -4.19
N ALA A 423 -23.93 -16.72 -3.02
CA ALA A 423 -24.64 -17.97 -2.77
C ALA A 423 -26.14 -17.71 -2.56
N PRO A 424 -27.01 -18.67 -2.89
CA PRO A 424 -28.43 -18.61 -2.55
C PRO A 424 -28.63 -18.42 -1.03
N VAL A 425 -29.62 -17.61 -0.65
CA VAL A 425 -29.94 -17.27 0.75
C VAL A 425 -31.26 -17.95 1.10
N LYS A 426 -31.27 -18.66 2.24
CA LYS A 426 -32.45 -19.35 2.76
C LYS A 426 -33.08 -18.61 3.93
N ALA A 427 -32.27 -17.84 4.68
CA ALA A 427 -32.74 -17.11 5.85
C ALA A 427 -33.59 -15.90 5.49
N PRO A 428 -34.57 -15.53 6.33
CA PRO A 428 -35.37 -14.33 6.14
C PRO A 428 -34.55 -13.07 6.28
N VAL A 429 -34.85 -12.07 5.44
CA VAL A 429 -34.21 -10.76 5.48
C VAL A 429 -34.78 -9.95 6.62
N LYS A 430 -33.92 -9.54 7.56
CA LYS A 430 -34.27 -8.72 8.71
C LYS A 430 -33.69 -7.30 8.56
N ARG A 431 -34.32 -6.32 9.21
CA ARG A 431 -33.75 -4.99 9.36
C ARG A 431 -32.76 -4.97 10.51
N SER A 432 -31.57 -4.44 10.27
CA SER A 432 -30.53 -4.25 11.28
C SER A 432 -29.96 -2.84 11.19
N TRP A 433 -29.20 -2.42 12.20
CA TRP A 433 -28.58 -1.09 12.23
C TRP A 433 -27.07 -1.25 12.18
N VAL A 434 -26.45 -0.46 11.31
CA VAL A 434 -24.98 -0.33 11.22
C VAL A 434 -24.61 1.11 11.54
N LYS A 435 -23.63 1.31 12.43
CA LYS A 435 -23.07 2.65 12.68
C LYS A 435 -22.20 3.05 11.50
N ARG A 436 -22.42 4.24 10.93
CA ARG A 436 -21.68 4.80 9.80
C ARG A 436 -21.22 6.20 10.20
N GLY A 437 -20.00 6.33 10.73
CA GLY A 437 -19.59 7.52 11.46
C GLY A 437 -20.54 7.74 12.64
N ASP A 438 -21.10 8.92 12.81
CA ASP A 438 -22.07 9.22 13.87
C ASP A 438 -23.53 8.87 13.51
N GLN A 439 -23.77 8.38 12.30
CA GLN A 439 -25.11 8.03 11.84
C GLN A 439 -25.42 6.54 12.01
N ARG A 440 -26.65 6.23 12.44
CA ARG A 440 -27.19 4.87 12.38
C ARG A 440 -27.90 4.66 11.06
N VAL A 441 -27.37 3.72 10.27
CA VAL A 441 -27.92 3.37 8.96
C VAL A 441 -28.65 2.04 9.06
N VAL A 442 -29.91 2.00 8.59
CA VAL A 442 -30.69 0.77 8.50
C VAL A 442 -30.19 -0.05 7.32
N VAL A 443 -29.83 -1.28 7.58
CA VAL A 443 -29.47 -2.27 6.54
C VAL A 443 -30.41 -3.46 6.61
N LYS A 444 -30.68 -4.06 5.45
CA LYS A 444 -31.42 -5.32 5.36
C LYS A 444 -30.41 -6.45 5.25
N VAL A 445 -30.46 -7.39 6.17
CA VAL A 445 -29.50 -8.49 6.29
C VAL A 445 -30.22 -9.80 6.46
N ALA A 446 -29.85 -10.81 5.70
CA ALA A 446 -30.13 -12.20 6.00
C ALA A 446 -28.92 -12.81 6.69
N ASP A 447 -29.15 -13.58 7.75
CA ASP A 447 -28.13 -14.15 8.64
C ASP A 447 -28.39 -15.64 8.79
N GLU A 448 -27.46 -16.46 8.31
CA GLU A 448 -27.61 -17.90 8.27
C GLU A 448 -26.29 -18.62 8.51
N VAL A 449 -26.40 -19.86 8.98
CA VAL A 449 -25.26 -20.77 9.09
C VAL A 449 -25.14 -21.54 7.78
N VAL A 450 -23.93 -21.58 7.24
CA VAL A 450 -23.60 -22.24 5.97
C VAL A 450 -22.46 -23.23 6.15
N GLU A 451 -22.42 -24.23 5.28
CA GLU A 451 -21.29 -25.16 5.19
C GLU A 451 -20.34 -24.67 4.10
N LEU A 452 -19.07 -24.47 4.45
CA LEU A 452 -18.02 -24.07 3.51
C LEU A 452 -17.17 -25.29 3.15
N ASP A 453 -17.07 -25.57 1.87
CA ASP A 453 -16.24 -26.66 1.36
C ASP A 453 -14.78 -26.53 1.86
N GLY A 454 -14.23 -27.63 2.36
CA GLY A 454 -12.87 -27.69 2.91
C GLY A 454 -12.62 -26.95 4.23
N TYR A 455 -13.68 -26.37 4.86
CA TYR A 455 -13.58 -25.74 6.18
C TYR A 455 -14.60 -26.27 7.18
N GLY A 456 -15.88 -26.38 6.77
CA GLY A 456 -16.99 -26.74 7.62
C GLY A 456 -17.92 -25.56 7.93
N ARG A 457 -18.56 -25.62 9.08
CA ARG A 457 -19.59 -24.68 9.52
C ARG A 457 -19.07 -23.24 9.68
N ALA A 458 -19.74 -22.29 9.05
CA ALA A 458 -19.49 -20.86 9.16
C ALA A 458 -20.81 -20.08 9.15
N ARG A 459 -20.78 -18.79 9.46
CA ARG A 459 -21.92 -17.88 9.42
C ARG A 459 -21.81 -16.97 8.21
N GLN A 460 -22.92 -16.79 7.50
CA GLN A 460 -23.01 -15.92 6.34
C GLN A 460 -24.01 -14.80 6.58
N LEU A 461 -23.58 -13.57 6.38
CA LEU A 461 -24.42 -12.38 6.39
C LEU A 461 -24.58 -11.89 4.96
N THR A 462 -25.81 -11.83 4.46
CA THR A 462 -26.10 -11.30 3.12
C THR A 462 -26.76 -9.94 3.24
N LEU A 463 -26.11 -8.90 2.73
CA LEU A 463 -26.62 -7.53 2.74
C LEU A 463 -27.43 -7.28 1.47
N TYR A 464 -28.56 -6.57 1.66
CA TYR A 464 -29.50 -6.24 0.61
C TYR A 464 -29.62 -4.73 0.43
N GLU A 465 -29.50 -4.27 -0.79
CA GLU A 465 -29.84 -2.90 -1.19
C GLU A 465 -30.97 -2.94 -2.22
N ARG A 466 -32.02 -2.14 -2.01
CA ARG A 466 -33.20 -2.07 -2.92
C ARG A 466 -33.80 -3.44 -3.27
N GLY A 467 -33.74 -4.38 -2.33
CA GLY A 467 -34.28 -5.72 -2.53
C GLY A 467 -33.33 -6.73 -3.21
N THR A 468 -32.17 -6.30 -3.65
CA THR A 468 -31.16 -7.15 -4.29
C THR A 468 -30.01 -7.43 -3.32
N ALA A 469 -29.52 -8.69 -3.28
CA ALA A 469 -28.33 -9.05 -2.53
C ALA A 469 -27.09 -8.43 -3.19
N VAL A 470 -26.33 -7.63 -2.43
CA VAL A 470 -25.16 -6.89 -2.95
C VAL A 470 -23.85 -7.40 -2.40
N LEU A 471 -23.86 -8.01 -1.21
CA LEU A 471 -22.64 -8.41 -0.53
C LEU A 471 -22.89 -9.60 0.38
N GLN A 472 -21.93 -10.54 0.44
CA GLN A 472 -21.92 -11.61 1.43
C GLN A 472 -20.65 -11.56 2.24
N VAL A 473 -20.82 -11.53 3.56
CA VAL A 473 -19.78 -11.59 4.59
C VAL A 473 -19.80 -12.98 5.21
N LEU A 474 -18.64 -13.59 5.35
CA LEU A 474 -18.43 -14.88 6.01
C LEU A 474 -17.66 -14.66 7.30
N THR A 475 -17.99 -15.45 8.32
CA THR A 475 -17.30 -15.40 9.62
C THR A 475 -17.40 -16.74 10.35
N SER A 476 -16.43 -17.01 11.24
CA SER A 476 -16.51 -18.07 12.23
C SER A 476 -17.25 -17.63 13.51
N ASP A 477 -17.36 -16.32 13.75
CA ASP A 477 -17.99 -15.77 14.93
C ASP A 477 -19.51 -15.96 14.89
N MET A 478 -20.01 -16.80 15.80
CA MET A 478 -21.43 -17.12 15.96
C MET A 478 -22.15 -16.21 16.94
N THR A 479 -21.44 -15.34 17.68
CA THR A 479 -21.95 -14.59 18.83
C THR A 479 -22.15 -13.11 18.55
N ALA A 480 -21.24 -12.48 17.80
CA ALA A 480 -21.32 -11.04 17.49
C ALA A 480 -22.56 -10.71 16.66
N THR A 481 -23.11 -9.51 16.84
CA THR A 481 -24.23 -9.06 16.00
C THR A 481 -23.80 -8.90 14.55
N GLY A 482 -24.70 -9.15 13.60
CA GLY A 482 -24.42 -8.95 12.19
C GLY A 482 -24.00 -7.48 11.87
N ALA A 483 -24.54 -6.53 12.63
CA ALA A 483 -24.16 -5.14 12.53
C ALA A 483 -22.69 -4.89 12.95
N ALA A 484 -22.25 -5.48 14.05
CA ALA A 484 -20.87 -5.39 14.53
C ALA A 484 -19.90 -6.00 13.51
N LEU A 485 -20.20 -7.20 13.01
CA LEU A 485 -19.39 -7.89 12.00
C LEU A 485 -19.23 -7.07 10.72
N CYS A 486 -20.33 -6.49 10.23
CA CYS A 486 -20.29 -5.61 9.06
C CYS A 486 -19.48 -4.33 9.33
N SER A 487 -19.61 -3.74 10.52
CA SER A 487 -18.85 -2.56 10.91
C SER A 487 -17.36 -2.86 11.01
N TRP A 488 -17.00 -3.97 11.67
CA TRP A 488 -15.61 -4.40 11.79
C TRP A 488 -14.97 -4.68 10.41
N LEU A 489 -15.66 -5.43 9.54
CA LEU A 489 -15.11 -5.70 8.21
C LEU A 489 -14.93 -4.42 7.36
N ARG A 490 -15.76 -3.41 7.56
CA ARG A 490 -15.53 -2.08 6.95
C ARG A 490 -14.29 -1.40 7.49
N GLY A 491 -13.98 -1.56 8.78
CA GLY A 491 -12.77 -1.02 9.39
C GLY A 491 -11.47 -1.48 8.73
N ARG A 492 -11.51 -2.55 7.90
CA ARG A 492 -10.36 -3.01 7.10
C ARG A 492 -9.75 -1.91 6.21
N TRP A 493 -10.52 -0.87 5.86
CA TRP A 493 -9.97 0.28 5.13
C TRP A 493 -8.81 0.97 5.86
N SER A 494 -8.70 0.80 7.18
CA SER A 494 -7.60 1.35 7.96
C SER A 494 -6.23 0.84 7.48
N ILE A 495 -6.12 -0.44 7.12
CA ILE A 495 -4.88 -1.02 6.61
C ILE A 495 -4.55 -0.56 5.17
N GLU A 496 -5.57 -0.33 4.33
CA GLU A 496 -5.36 0.26 3.00
C GLU A 496 -4.89 1.72 3.10
N ASN A 497 -5.42 2.46 4.06
CA ASN A 497 -4.98 3.82 4.35
C ASN A 497 -3.55 3.83 4.91
N LEU A 498 -3.19 2.87 5.78
CA LEU A 498 -1.80 2.66 6.19
C LEU A 498 -0.89 2.53 4.96
N PHE A 499 -1.20 1.62 4.03
CA PHE A 499 -0.34 1.40 2.86
C PHE A 499 -0.19 2.66 2.00
N LYS A 500 -1.28 3.37 1.74
CA LYS A 500 -1.24 4.62 0.97
C LYS A 500 -0.39 5.69 1.66
N TYR A 501 -0.65 5.89 2.93
CA TYR A 501 0.01 6.94 3.71
C TYR A 501 1.48 6.63 3.96
N ALA A 502 1.79 5.43 4.46
CA ALA A 502 3.15 5.06 4.80
C ALA A 502 4.05 4.85 3.57
N ALA A 503 3.49 4.48 2.40
CA ALA A 503 4.23 4.49 1.14
C ALA A 503 4.62 5.92 0.73
N ALA A 504 3.71 6.88 0.88
CA ALA A 504 3.94 8.27 0.51
C ALA A 504 4.91 8.98 1.48
N HIS A 505 4.82 8.70 2.77
CA HIS A 505 5.49 9.51 3.81
C HIS A 505 6.60 8.79 4.56
N ASN A 506 6.51 7.48 4.77
CA ASN A 506 7.49 6.70 5.54
C ASN A 506 8.30 5.72 4.68
N GLY A 507 8.00 5.62 3.38
CA GLY A 507 8.78 4.82 2.43
C GLY A 507 8.68 3.31 2.61
N ILE A 508 7.53 2.75 3.00
CA ILE A 508 7.36 1.29 3.17
C ILE A 508 7.56 0.52 1.87
N ASP A 509 7.32 1.15 0.71
CA ASP A 509 7.56 0.58 -0.63
C ASP A 509 9.07 0.52 -0.99
N SER A 510 9.94 1.17 -0.20
CA SER A 510 11.35 1.27 -0.52
C SER A 510 12.07 -0.05 -0.25
N ILE A 511 12.78 -0.57 -1.25
CA ILE A 511 13.69 -1.70 -1.07
C ILE A 511 14.95 -1.18 -0.37
N SER A 512 15.13 -1.60 0.87
CA SER A 512 16.20 -1.07 1.74
C SER A 512 17.52 -1.82 1.62
N SER A 513 17.53 -2.98 0.97
CA SER A 513 18.74 -3.80 0.82
C SER A 513 18.65 -4.63 -0.45
N TYR A 514 19.74 -4.62 -1.20
CA TYR A 514 19.96 -5.49 -2.36
C TYR A 514 20.82 -6.72 -2.01
N LEU A 515 21.06 -6.97 -0.72
CA LEU A 515 21.73 -8.18 -0.28
C LEU A 515 20.83 -9.39 -0.52
N MET A 516 21.37 -10.35 -1.23
CA MET A 516 20.67 -11.56 -1.65
C MET A 516 21.58 -12.76 -1.53
N GLU A 517 20.99 -13.86 -1.11
CA GLU A 517 21.57 -15.18 -1.18
C GLU A 517 21.11 -15.84 -2.47
N THR A 518 22.04 -16.31 -3.29
CA THR A 518 21.73 -17.00 -4.54
C THR A 518 21.99 -18.49 -4.36
N GLY A 519 21.01 -19.31 -4.68
CA GLY A 519 21.06 -20.76 -4.58
C GLY A 519 20.18 -21.43 -5.63
N PRO A 520 20.17 -22.77 -5.69
CA PRO A 520 19.28 -23.51 -6.57
C PRO A 520 17.81 -23.13 -6.36
N ASP A 521 17.04 -23.12 -7.45
CA ASP A 521 15.60 -22.87 -7.34
C ASP A 521 14.85 -24.13 -6.91
N GLU A 522 14.68 -24.31 -5.63
CA GLU A 522 13.98 -25.46 -5.03
C GLU A 522 12.44 -25.35 -5.06
N ARG A 523 11.89 -24.28 -5.65
CA ARG A 523 10.43 -24.10 -5.69
C ARG A 523 9.75 -25.24 -6.43
N VAL A 524 8.59 -25.61 -5.93
CA VAL A 524 7.67 -26.49 -6.62
C VAL A 524 6.78 -25.65 -7.53
N VAL A 525 7.01 -25.70 -8.83
CA VAL A 525 6.34 -24.91 -9.87
C VAL A 525 5.33 -25.72 -10.64
N ALA A 526 4.41 -25.04 -11.33
CA ALA A 526 3.43 -25.71 -12.21
C ALA A 526 4.17 -26.49 -13.30
N ASN A 527 3.78 -27.73 -13.52
CA ASN A 527 4.40 -28.59 -14.51
C ASN A 527 3.89 -28.25 -15.92
N PRO A 528 4.76 -27.75 -16.85
CA PRO A 528 4.36 -27.47 -18.22
C PRO A 528 3.82 -28.69 -18.96
N ALA A 529 4.38 -29.90 -18.69
CA ALA A 529 3.91 -31.12 -19.28
C ALA A 529 2.44 -31.42 -18.93
N ARG A 530 1.99 -31.06 -17.72
CA ARG A 530 0.59 -31.21 -17.33
C ARG A 530 -0.31 -30.22 -18.05
N ARG A 531 0.17 -29.02 -18.34
CA ARG A 531 -0.56 -28.04 -19.14
C ARG A 531 -0.74 -28.57 -20.58
N ALA A 532 0.33 -29.01 -21.21
CA ALA A 532 0.29 -29.60 -22.55
C ALA A 532 -0.63 -30.85 -22.60
N GLN A 533 -0.64 -31.66 -21.53
CA GLN A 533 -1.55 -32.81 -21.46
C GLN A 533 -3.02 -32.39 -21.30
N ARG A 534 -3.32 -31.31 -20.56
CA ARG A 534 -4.68 -30.77 -20.48
C ARG A 534 -5.17 -30.20 -21.82
N GLU A 535 -4.30 -29.58 -22.58
CA GLU A 535 -4.61 -29.07 -23.93
C GLU A 535 -4.96 -30.24 -24.87
N ARG A 536 -4.22 -31.37 -24.80
CA ARG A 536 -4.54 -32.59 -25.53
C ARG A 536 -5.89 -33.22 -25.09
N LEU A 537 -6.16 -33.25 -23.81
CA LEU A 537 -7.42 -33.70 -23.24
C LEU A 537 -8.59 -32.86 -23.76
N ALA A 538 -8.49 -31.54 -23.71
CA ALA A 538 -9.49 -30.61 -24.21
C ALA A 538 -9.75 -30.81 -25.73
N ALA A 539 -8.69 -31.04 -26.50
CA ALA A 539 -8.81 -31.35 -27.92
C ALA A 539 -9.54 -32.67 -28.16
N ALA A 540 -9.25 -33.70 -27.34
CA ALA A 540 -9.94 -35.01 -27.42
C ALA A 540 -11.43 -34.89 -27.01
N GLU A 541 -11.75 -34.11 -25.97
CA GLU A 541 -13.14 -33.81 -25.59
C GLU A 541 -13.91 -33.12 -26.72
N ALA A 542 -13.28 -32.10 -27.33
CA ALA A 542 -13.87 -31.38 -28.47
C ALA A 542 -14.10 -32.31 -29.70
N ALA A 543 -13.15 -33.23 -29.97
CA ALA A 543 -13.26 -34.19 -31.04
C ALA A 543 -14.40 -35.19 -30.79
N LEU A 544 -14.54 -35.68 -29.56
CA LEU A 544 -15.67 -36.56 -29.17
C LEU A 544 -17.01 -35.82 -29.32
N ALA A 545 -17.11 -34.61 -28.78
CA ALA A 545 -18.34 -33.81 -28.90
C ALA A 545 -18.69 -33.48 -30.36
N SER A 546 -17.70 -33.34 -31.25
CA SER A 546 -17.93 -33.17 -32.69
C SER A 546 -18.43 -34.45 -33.36
N ALA A 547 -17.83 -35.61 -33.04
CA ALA A 547 -18.24 -36.89 -33.55
C ALA A 547 -19.66 -37.27 -33.09
N GLU A 548 -19.99 -37.02 -31.82
CA GLU A 548 -21.34 -37.26 -31.28
C GLU A 548 -22.39 -36.35 -31.92
N ARG A 549 -22.07 -35.09 -32.20
CA ARG A 549 -22.96 -34.16 -32.93
C ARG A 549 -23.17 -34.62 -34.36
N ALA A 550 -22.13 -35.04 -35.06
CA ALA A 550 -22.26 -35.56 -36.41
C ALA A 550 -23.13 -36.81 -36.48
N LEU A 551 -22.99 -37.73 -35.52
CA LEU A 551 -23.83 -38.91 -35.38
C LEU A 551 -25.30 -38.54 -35.08
N ALA A 552 -25.52 -37.61 -34.14
CA ALA A 552 -26.86 -37.15 -33.80
C ALA A 552 -27.55 -36.46 -34.99
N GLN A 553 -26.84 -35.66 -35.77
CA GLN A 553 -27.36 -35.04 -36.99
C GLN A 553 -27.75 -36.08 -38.03
N ALA A 554 -26.92 -37.10 -38.23
CA ALA A 554 -27.23 -38.19 -39.20
C ALA A 554 -28.43 -39.03 -38.78
N LEU A 555 -28.60 -39.26 -37.47
CA LEU A 555 -29.74 -39.99 -36.89
C LEU A 555 -31.06 -39.20 -36.96
N CYS A 556 -31.00 -37.88 -36.87
CA CYS A 556 -32.18 -37.00 -36.85
C CYS A 556 -32.52 -36.40 -38.23
N ASP A 557 -31.87 -36.82 -39.32
CA ASP A 557 -32.12 -36.28 -40.65
C ASP A 557 -33.46 -36.79 -41.21
N PRO A 558 -34.52 -35.97 -41.31
CA PRO A 558 -35.85 -36.40 -41.74
C PRO A 558 -35.94 -36.63 -43.22
N THR A 559 -34.92 -36.36 -44.00
CA THR A 559 -34.91 -36.48 -45.47
C THR A 559 -34.41 -37.84 -45.94
N ARG A 560 -33.87 -38.70 -45.03
CA ARG A 560 -33.29 -40.02 -45.38
C ARG A 560 -34.16 -41.17 -45.00
N SER A 561 -34.11 -42.21 -45.81
CA SER A 561 -34.73 -43.52 -45.51
C SER A 561 -33.98 -44.20 -44.35
N VAL A 562 -34.65 -45.18 -43.70
CA VAL A 562 -34.03 -45.92 -42.56
C VAL A 562 -32.77 -46.67 -43.00
N GLU A 563 -32.75 -47.21 -44.24
CA GLU A 563 -31.56 -47.90 -44.78
C GLU A 563 -30.38 -46.93 -45.03
N GLU A 564 -30.64 -45.74 -45.55
CA GLU A 564 -29.63 -44.69 -45.74
C GLU A 564 -29.11 -44.17 -44.44
N VAL A 565 -29.96 -44.01 -43.43
CA VAL A 565 -29.51 -43.60 -42.05
C VAL A 565 -28.63 -44.69 -41.48
N ASN A 566 -28.98 -45.95 -41.52
CA ASN A 566 -28.16 -47.03 -40.99
C ASN A 566 -26.79 -47.15 -41.69
N ALA A 567 -26.77 -47.01 -43.03
CA ALA A 567 -25.50 -46.99 -43.77
C ALA A 567 -24.60 -45.82 -43.41
N ALA A 568 -25.14 -44.63 -43.29
CA ALA A 568 -24.40 -43.41 -42.92
C ALA A 568 -23.90 -43.43 -41.47
N THR A 569 -24.67 -43.96 -40.52
CA THR A 569 -24.32 -43.92 -39.09
C THR A 569 -23.32 -44.99 -38.68
N ALA A 570 -23.19 -46.12 -39.40
CA ALA A 570 -22.24 -47.18 -39.10
C ALA A 570 -20.78 -46.69 -39.04
N GLY A 571 -20.39 -45.79 -39.95
CA GLY A 571 -19.09 -45.13 -39.97
C GLY A 571 -18.91 -44.13 -38.84
N LEU A 572 -19.96 -43.36 -38.54
CA LEU A 572 -19.97 -42.35 -37.50
C LEU A 572 -19.91 -42.97 -36.09
N HIS A 573 -20.62 -44.10 -35.86
CA HIS A 573 -20.47 -44.87 -34.61
C HIS A 573 -19.02 -45.29 -34.35
N ARG A 574 -18.34 -45.86 -35.38
CA ARG A 574 -16.91 -46.17 -35.23
C ARG A 574 -16.04 -44.94 -35.01
N GLY A 575 -16.46 -43.78 -35.51
CA GLY A 575 -15.81 -42.48 -35.24
C GLY A 575 -15.93 -42.07 -33.77
N VAL A 576 -17.13 -42.16 -33.19
CA VAL A 576 -17.39 -41.87 -31.76
C VAL A 576 -16.61 -42.84 -30.87
N GLU A 577 -16.60 -44.14 -31.15
CA GLU A 577 -15.83 -45.11 -30.38
C GLU A 577 -14.33 -44.84 -30.39
N ARG A 578 -13.78 -44.48 -31.55
CA ARG A 578 -12.37 -44.06 -31.65
C ARG A 578 -12.09 -42.80 -30.85
N ALA A 579 -12.94 -41.78 -30.92
CA ALA A 579 -12.80 -40.57 -30.16
C ALA A 579 -12.89 -40.81 -28.64
N ARG A 580 -13.78 -41.70 -28.18
CA ARG A 580 -13.88 -42.14 -26.79
C ARG A 580 -12.60 -42.84 -26.31
N ALA A 581 -12.02 -43.70 -27.13
CA ALA A 581 -10.77 -44.39 -26.82
C ALA A 581 -9.60 -43.41 -26.69
N VAL A 582 -9.53 -42.39 -27.58
CA VAL A 582 -8.53 -41.32 -27.48
C VAL A 582 -8.72 -40.51 -26.21
N LEU A 583 -9.94 -40.10 -25.89
CA LEU A 583 -10.27 -39.37 -24.67
C LEU A 583 -9.86 -40.17 -23.42
N ALA A 584 -10.17 -41.45 -23.35
CA ALA A 584 -9.80 -42.34 -22.25
C ALA A 584 -8.27 -42.41 -22.08
N LYS A 585 -7.53 -42.51 -23.19
CA LYS A 585 -6.06 -42.51 -23.19
C LYS A 585 -5.48 -41.20 -22.66
N GLU A 586 -6.00 -40.07 -23.14
CA GLU A 586 -5.48 -38.76 -22.69
C GLU A 586 -5.84 -38.48 -21.22
N LEU A 587 -7.01 -38.95 -20.75
CA LEU A 587 -7.43 -38.84 -19.36
C LEU A 587 -6.52 -39.71 -18.43
N ASP A 588 -6.16 -40.89 -18.87
CA ASP A 588 -5.26 -41.76 -18.12
C ASP A 588 -3.83 -41.19 -18.11
N ALA A 589 -3.36 -40.69 -19.23
CA ALA A 589 -2.06 -39.98 -19.31
C ALA A 589 -2.00 -38.80 -18.36
N LEU A 590 -3.09 -38.04 -18.19
CA LEU A 590 -3.14 -36.89 -17.27
C LEU A 590 -2.96 -37.32 -15.81
N LYS A 591 -3.39 -38.49 -15.40
CA LYS A 591 -3.21 -39.04 -14.05
C LYS A 591 -1.72 -39.26 -13.73
N GLY A 592 -0.94 -39.72 -14.74
CA GLY A 592 0.51 -39.95 -14.57
C GLY A 592 1.38 -38.70 -14.53
N VAL A 593 0.83 -37.52 -14.92
CA VAL A 593 1.61 -36.29 -14.95
C VAL A 593 1.36 -35.47 -13.68
N PRO A 594 2.35 -35.27 -12.80
CA PRO A 594 2.20 -34.50 -11.58
C PRO A 594 1.85 -33.04 -11.90
N ALA A 595 0.97 -32.44 -11.08
CA ALA A 595 0.53 -31.06 -11.28
C ALA A 595 1.64 -30.04 -11.09
N LYS A 596 2.60 -30.37 -10.22
CA LYS A 596 3.73 -29.52 -9.85
C LYS A 596 5.00 -30.37 -9.81
N VAL A 597 6.13 -29.74 -10.12
CA VAL A 597 7.48 -30.36 -10.08
C VAL A 597 8.46 -29.34 -9.50
N PRO A 598 9.60 -29.77 -8.90
CA PRO A 598 10.67 -28.86 -8.56
C PRO A 598 11.18 -28.09 -9.79
N ALA A 599 11.46 -26.80 -9.64
CA ALA A 599 11.96 -25.96 -10.74
C ALA A 599 13.27 -26.52 -11.31
N THR A 600 14.14 -27.04 -10.45
CA THR A 600 15.40 -27.70 -10.83
C THR A 600 15.20 -28.96 -11.70
N ARG A 601 14.04 -29.58 -11.68
CA ARG A 601 13.71 -30.69 -12.60
C ARG A 601 13.40 -30.20 -14.01
N LEU A 602 12.89 -28.98 -14.15
CA LEU A 602 12.62 -28.35 -15.46
C LEU A 602 13.88 -27.73 -16.04
N ASP A 603 14.67 -27.11 -15.16
CA ASP A 603 15.97 -26.50 -15.48
C ASP A 603 16.96 -26.82 -14.34
N PRO A 604 17.89 -27.79 -14.55
CA PRO A 604 18.88 -28.13 -13.54
C PRO A 604 19.83 -27.01 -13.13
N GLY A 605 19.98 -25.99 -13.99
CA GLY A 605 20.75 -24.77 -13.73
C GLY A 605 19.97 -23.62 -13.13
N ALA A 606 18.66 -23.81 -12.87
CA ALA A 606 17.83 -22.77 -12.34
C ALA A 606 18.34 -22.24 -10.99
N MET A 607 18.73 -20.98 -10.96
CA MET A 607 19.18 -20.28 -9.78
C MET A 607 18.12 -19.27 -9.32
N ARG A 608 18.04 -19.03 -8.02
CA ARG A 608 17.14 -18.08 -7.42
C ARG A 608 17.86 -17.22 -6.40
N ALA A 609 17.52 -15.95 -6.39
CA ALA A 609 17.97 -15.01 -5.40
C ALA A 609 16.88 -14.80 -4.32
N LYS A 610 17.23 -15.01 -3.06
CA LYS A 610 16.41 -14.69 -1.88
C LYS A 610 16.92 -13.40 -1.27
N MET A 611 16.04 -12.41 -1.10
CA MET A 611 16.39 -11.16 -0.43
C MET A 611 16.55 -11.41 1.07
N ARG A 612 17.66 -10.94 1.65
CA ARG A 612 17.83 -10.94 3.11
C ARG A 612 16.89 -9.95 3.76
N ILE A 613 16.23 -10.37 4.84
CA ILE A 613 15.16 -9.62 5.49
C ILE A 613 15.68 -8.67 6.57
N GLU A 614 16.83 -8.95 7.19
CA GLU A 614 17.28 -8.31 8.42
C GLU A 614 17.38 -6.78 8.28
N ARG A 615 18.09 -6.31 7.24
CA ARG A 615 18.22 -4.85 7.00
C ARG A 615 16.91 -4.18 6.68
N ARG A 616 16.07 -4.84 5.85
CA ARG A 616 14.76 -4.32 5.54
C ARG A 616 13.87 -4.34 6.79
N GLY A 617 13.93 -5.41 7.55
CA GLY A 617 13.14 -5.59 8.76
C GLY A 617 13.45 -4.52 9.80
N LEU A 618 14.71 -4.26 10.14
CA LEU A 618 15.09 -3.22 11.09
C LEU A 618 14.64 -1.82 10.63
N GLN A 619 14.84 -1.51 9.35
CA GLN A 619 14.36 -0.24 8.80
C GLN A 619 12.82 -0.16 8.80
N MET A 620 12.12 -1.29 8.58
CA MET A 620 10.67 -1.32 8.67
C MET A 620 10.21 -1.06 10.10
N VAL A 621 10.83 -1.65 11.09
CA VAL A 621 10.54 -1.36 12.51
C VAL A 621 10.66 0.14 12.79
N CYS A 622 11.76 0.78 12.36
CA CYS A 622 11.92 2.23 12.52
C CYS A 622 10.83 3.04 11.79
N ARG A 623 10.39 2.60 10.59
CA ARG A 623 9.31 3.23 9.84
C ARG A 623 7.96 3.09 10.55
N LEU A 624 7.68 1.89 11.08
CA LEU A 624 6.43 1.63 11.79
C LEU A 624 6.38 2.37 13.12
N LEU A 625 7.49 2.52 13.83
CA LEU A 625 7.60 3.39 15.01
C LEU A 625 7.28 4.85 14.64
N ALA A 626 7.90 5.37 13.58
CA ALA A 626 7.64 6.72 13.10
C ALA A 626 6.18 6.92 12.70
N PHE A 627 5.59 5.96 11.96
CA PHE A 627 4.19 5.99 11.56
C PHE A 627 3.23 5.97 12.76
N ASN A 628 3.46 5.07 13.73
CA ASN A 628 2.63 4.95 14.91
C ASN A 628 2.74 6.20 15.81
N ALA A 629 3.95 6.75 15.95
CA ALA A 629 4.17 7.99 16.72
C ALA A 629 3.43 9.18 16.08
N GLU A 630 3.48 9.30 14.76
CA GLU A 630 2.73 10.32 14.04
C GLU A 630 1.21 10.12 14.16
N ALA A 631 0.72 8.88 14.07
CA ALA A 631 -0.70 8.58 14.21
C ALA A 631 -1.19 8.89 15.63
N TRP A 632 -0.42 8.54 16.64
CA TRP A 632 -0.69 8.87 18.03
C TRP A 632 -0.73 10.38 18.26
N LEU A 633 0.26 11.12 17.76
CA LEU A 633 0.30 12.57 17.85
C LEU A 633 -0.90 13.22 17.17
N ALA A 634 -1.30 12.73 15.99
CA ALA A 634 -2.47 13.23 15.27
C ALA A 634 -3.77 13.03 16.07
N GLU A 635 -3.93 11.89 16.73
CA GLU A 635 -5.10 11.59 17.57
C GLU A 635 -5.14 12.54 18.79
N HIS A 636 -4.02 12.73 19.50
CA HIS A 636 -3.93 13.64 20.65
C HIS A 636 -4.12 15.10 20.24
N PHE A 637 -3.47 15.53 19.18
CA PHE A 637 -3.62 16.90 18.68
C PHE A 637 -5.06 17.21 18.23
N ASN A 638 -5.77 16.20 17.72
CA ASN A 638 -7.17 16.37 17.31
C ASN A 638 -8.11 16.72 18.48
N ALA A 639 -7.78 16.34 19.69
CA ALA A 639 -8.55 16.73 20.89
C ALA A 639 -8.64 18.27 21.03
N TYR A 640 -7.62 18.99 20.56
CA TYR A 640 -7.54 20.46 20.61
C TYR A 640 -7.92 21.10 19.28
N LEU A 641 -7.59 20.47 18.15
CA LEU A 641 -7.87 20.98 16.82
C LEU A 641 -9.33 20.79 16.41
N GLY A 642 -9.94 19.64 16.76
CA GLY A 642 -11.33 19.31 16.43
C GLY A 642 -11.61 19.12 14.94
N ASP A 643 -10.59 18.69 14.16
CA ASP A 643 -10.69 18.47 12.71
C ASP A 643 -9.95 17.19 12.31
N PRO A 644 -10.63 16.03 12.35
CA PRO A 644 -10.00 14.75 12.06
C PRO A 644 -9.57 14.57 10.59
N ASP A 645 -10.15 15.36 9.68
CA ASP A 645 -9.84 15.22 8.24
C ASP A 645 -8.53 15.92 7.86
N GLU A 646 -8.20 17.03 8.52
CA GLU A 646 -7.00 17.83 8.27
C GLU A 646 -5.84 17.54 9.25
N ASN A 647 -6.11 16.94 10.41
CA ASN A 647 -5.14 16.85 11.50
C ASN A 647 -3.82 16.21 11.06
N ARG A 648 -3.85 15.15 10.26
CA ARG A 648 -2.64 14.43 9.85
C ARG A 648 -1.78 15.24 8.88
N ALA A 649 -2.39 16.04 8.01
CA ALA A 649 -1.66 16.98 7.16
C ALA A 649 -1.00 18.08 7.99
N ILE A 650 -1.71 18.59 9.00
CA ILE A 650 -1.17 19.61 9.94
C ILE A 650 -0.01 19.02 10.75
N ILE A 651 -0.14 17.80 11.28
CA ILE A 651 0.97 17.14 11.98
C ILE A 651 2.20 17.03 11.08
N ARG A 652 2.06 16.68 9.81
CA ARG A 652 3.20 16.64 8.88
C ARG A 652 3.90 18.00 8.78
N HIS A 653 3.18 19.11 8.76
CA HIS A 653 3.76 20.43 8.81
C HIS A 653 4.41 20.71 10.17
N LEU A 654 3.77 20.32 11.27
CA LEU A 654 4.35 20.51 12.62
C LEU A 654 5.65 19.74 12.83
N LEU A 655 5.81 18.53 12.25
CA LEU A 655 7.08 17.79 12.34
C LEU A 655 8.25 18.53 11.68
N HIS A 656 7.98 19.38 10.71
CA HIS A 656 8.97 20.24 10.04
C HIS A 656 9.01 21.65 10.62
N LEU A 657 8.31 21.91 11.74
CA LEU A 657 8.34 23.21 12.39
C LEU A 657 9.73 23.45 12.98
N GLY A 658 10.26 24.64 12.71
CA GLY A 658 11.52 25.11 13.26
C GLY A 658 11.45 25.39 14.75
N GLY A 659 12.58 25.80 15.31
CA GLY A 659 12.70 26.17 16.70
C GLY A 659 14.12 25.99 17.23
N CYS A 660 14.26 25.84 18.54
CA CYS A 660 15.55 25.59 19.17
C CYS A 660 15.41 24.62 20.34
N PHE A 661 16.52 23.92 20.60
CA PHE A 661 16.73 23.09 21.80
C PHE A 661 17.67 23.79 22.72
N SER A 662 17.25 24.08 23.95
CA SER A 662 18.14 24.54 25.04
C SER A 662 18.52 23.33 25.87
N TYR A 663 19.75 22.88 25.71
CA TYR A 663 20.32 21.76 26.46
C TYR A 663 20.93 22.29 27.75
N GLU A 664 20.24 22.09 28.87
CA GLU A 664 20.69 22.47 30.18
C GLU A 664 21.14 21.26 31.01
N ARG A 665 21.66 21.48 32.21
CA ARG A 665 22.17 20.40 33.07
C ARG A 665 21.08 19.39 33.44
N ASN A 666 19.88 19.84 33.76
CA ASN A 666 18.83 19.05 34.37
C ASN A 666 17.60 18.85 33.45
N GLU A 667 17.47 19.66 32.41
CA GLU A 667 16.33 19.59 31.48
C GLU A 667 16.76 20.00 30.06
N ILE A 668 15.88 19.71 29.11
CA ILE A 668 15.99 20.17 27.74
C ILE A 668 14.70 20.91 27.41
N THR A 669 14.82 22.20 27.07
CA THR A 669 13.69 23.01 26.65
C THR A 669 13.63 23.05 25.13
N VAL A 670 12.48 22.68 24.54
CA VAL A 670 12.20 22.79 23.11
C VAL A 670 11.30 24.01 22.91
N THR A 671 11.85 25.05 22.31
CA THR A 671 11.06 26.22 21.88
C THR A 671 10.72 26.05 20.43
N LEU A 672 9.43 25.81 20.15
CA LEU A 672 8.89 25.64 18.80
C LEU A 672 8.55 26.99 18.18
N ASP A 673 8.85 27.19 16.92
CA ASP A 673 8.39 28.36 16.20
C ASP A 673 6.85 28.40 16.21
N ARG A 674 6.28 29.61 16.16
CA ARG A 674 4.84 29.75 16.21
C ARG A 674 4.24 29.49 14.83
N PRO A 675 3.27 28.57 14.69
CA PRO A 675 2.55 28.38 13.44
C PRO A 675 1.78 29.64 13.01
N ASP A 676 1.70 29.91 11.70
CA ASP A 676 0.99 31.07 11.16
C ASP A 676 -0.54 31.02 11.45
N SER A 677 -1.12 29.84 11.54
CA SER A 677 -2.53 29.68 11.88
C SER A 677 -2.76 29.86 13.39
N PRO A 678 -3.53 30.87 13.83
CA PRO A 678 -3.82 31.08 15.27
C PRO A 678 -4.51 29.86 15.91
N ARG A 679 -5.37 29.16 15.17
CA ARG A 679 -6.04 27.93 15.62
C ARG A 679 -5.02 26.82 15.88
N VAL A 680 -4.10 26.59 14.94
CA VAL A 680 -3.05 25.58 15.08
C VAL A 680 -2.08 25.94 16.21
N ALA A 681 -1.70 27.22 16.31
CA ALA A 681 -0.82 27.71 17.38
C ALA A 681 -1.47 27.49 18.76
N ARG A 682 -2.75 27.84 18.92
CA ARG A 682 -3.48 27.61 20.18
C ARG A 682 -3.60 26.12 20.52
N SER A 683 -3.89 25.26 19.51
CA SER A 683 -3.93 23.82 19.73
C SER A 683 -2.59 23.25 20.12
N LEU A 684 -1.50 23.78 19.57
CA LEU A 684 -0.13 23.37 19.91
C LEU A 684 0.29 23.84 21.30
N GLU A 685 -0.16 25.03 21.77
CA GLU A 685 0.03 25.48 23.14
C GLU A 685 -0.61 24.51 24.14
N LEU A 686 -1.87 24.13 23.90
CA LEU A 686 -2.61 23.20 24.76
C LEU A 686 -1.95 21.80 24.78
N LEU A 687 -1.50 21.32 23.63
CA LEU A 687 -0.74 20.08 23.55
C LEU A 687 0.58 20.18 24.34
N ALA A 688 1.31 21.30 24.22
CA ALA A 688 2.55 21.51 24.95
C ALA A 688 2.32 21.55 26.48
N GLU A 689 1.21 22.14 26.95
CA GLU A 689 0.80 22.12 28.35
C GLU A 689 0.55 20.68 28.83
N GLU A 690 -0.19 19.86 28.06
CA GLU A 690 -0.43 18.44 28.36
C GLU A 690 0.89 17.67 28.44
N LEU A 691 1.77 17.79 27.42
CA LEU A 691 3.04 17.09 27.39
C LEU A 691 3.97 17.50 28.53
N ASN A 692 3.90 18.76 28.98
CA ASN A 692 4.69 19.26 30.10
C ASN A 692 4.19 18.74 31.46
N ALA A 693 2.97 18.26 31.57
CA ALA A 693 2.48 17.61 32.78
C ALA A 693 3.18 16.25 33.02
N SER A 694 3.56 15.55 31.94
CA SER A 694 4.35 14.31 31.98
C SER A 694 5.45 14.39 30.90
N PRO A 695 6.54 15.10 31.17
CA PRO A 695 7.51 15.45 30.13
C PRO A 695 8.28 14.21 29.65
N PRO A 696 8.30 13.96 28.33
CA PRO A 696 9.00 12.82 27.74
C PRO A 696 10.52 13.05 27.76
N ARG A 697 11.26 12.03 27.31
CA ARG A 697 12.71 12.05 27.18
C ARG A 697 13.18 11.67 25.80
N ILE A 698 14.33 12.19 25.39
CA ILE A 698 15.05 11.67 24.23
C ILE A 698 15.57 10.27 24.60
N PRO A 699 15.43 9.24 23.76
CA PRO A 699 15.97 7.92 24.03
C PRO A 699 17.47 7.97 24.37
N GLY A 700 17.83 7.45 25.55
CA GLY A 700 19.21 7.49 26.07
C GLY A 700 19.59 8.79 26.80
N ASP A 701 18.68 9.76 26.93
CA ASP A 701 18.84 10.95 27.76
C ASP A 701 17.93 10.89 29.00
N ARG A 702 18.44 11.26 30.16
CA ARG A 702 17.66 11.22 31.41
C ARG A 702 16.92 12.54 31.68
N ARG A 703 17.27 13.61 30.96
CA ARG A 703 16.67 14.94 31.14
C ARG A 703 15.25 14.96 30.56
N PRO A 704 14.27 15.55 31.25
CA PRO A 704 12.93 15.75 30.72
C PRO A 704 12.96 16.80 29.61
N LEU A 705 12.09 16.60 28.60
CA LEU A 705 11.82 17.56 27.54
C LEU A 705 10.67 18.47 27.97
N ARG A 706 10.87 19.79 27.92
CA ARG A 706 9.85 20.81 28.14
C ARG A 706 9.55 21.53 26.83
N TYR A 707 8.28 21.69 26.51
CA TYR A 707 7.82 22.34 25.28
C TYR A 707 7.27 23.72 25.55
N ARG A 708 7.63 24.68 24.72
CA ARG A 708 7.01 26.02 24.68
C ARG A 708 6.96 26.52 23.24
N LEU A 709 6.06 27.45 22.97
CA LEU A 709 6.02 28.15 21.70
C LEU A 709 6.78 29.47 21.80
N ALA A 710 7.40 29.88 20.70
CA ALA A 710 7.94 31.22 20.57
C ALA A 710 6.81 32.26 20.76
N PRO A 711 7.10 33.43 21.35
CA PRO A 711 6.12 34.50 21.48
C PRO A 711 5.55 34.87 20.10
N ALA A 712 4.36 35.45 20.07
CA ALA A 712 3.86 36.03 18.84
C ALA A 712 4.82 37.17 18.43
N ALA A 713 5.12 37.24 17.13
CA ALA A 713 5.78 38.40 16.60
C ALA A 713 4.81 39.60 16.74
N ASP A 714 5.26 40.68 17.33
CA ASP A 714 4.52 41.93 17.46
C ASP A 714 4.22 42.55 16.09
#